data_2c013f12d451a392bd430ec5e1b59f3d
#
_entry.id   2c013f12d451a392bd430ec5e1b59f3d
#
_cell.length_a   1.000
_cell.length_b   1.000
_cell.length_c   1.000
_cell.angle_alpha   90.00
_cell.angle_beta   90.00
_cell.angle_gamma   90.00
#
_symmetry.space_group_name_H-M   'P 1'
#
loop_
_entity.id
_entity.type
_entity.pdbx_description
1 polymer ?
#
loop_
_entity_poly.entity_id
_entity_poly.type
_entity_poly.pdbx_seq_one_letter_code
_entity_poly.pdbx_strand_id
1 'polypeptide(L)'
;MLHRNKKKSALCFSKLKAAEKFYLCTLIKKFKTMSLQEILTPYIKQAVQQLFDLTIDRVEFQATRRDFEGDVTMVVFPLVKQLKGPEAIPNGAKLNPAEIGNKIGEYLVENVDLVTKFNLIQGFLNIVISDSYYSQFFNSILENKTYGYQQTNTDAKAVMVEYASPNTNKPLHLGHVRNVLLGYSVAEILKAAGKKVYKTQVINDRGIHICKSMLAWEKFGNNETPESTGLKGDKLVGNYYVEFDKAYKAEINQLIEKGLTEDEAKKQAPLILEAQEMLRKWEAGDEQVVALWEKMNSWVYAGFEATYKNIGVDFDCNYYESNTYLLGKDVVEEGLAKGIFYKKEDNSVWIDLTPDGLDEKLVLRSDGTSVYMTQDIGTAIQRVKDFPDVGGMVYTVGNEQDYHFKVLFLILKKLGYDWAEHLYHLSYGMVDLPSGKMKSREGTVVDADDLMSDMTVTAKEISEELGKLEGLSTEEKDSLHKMIGLGALKYYILKVDPKKRILFDPKESVDFAGNTGPFIQYTYARIQSILRKADFDYSSVISSEVEKTLHEKEKELIKNLAQFPEVIQQAAKTYSPALIANYTYDLVKEYNSFYQSVSILGEENHDKKVFRVQLSDKVGQTIKNAFSMLGIDVPNRM
;
A
#
# COMPACT_ATOMS: atom_id res chain seq x y z
N MET A 1 26.70 7.57 -67.22
CA MET A 1 25.41 7.80 -66.53
C MET A 1 24.95 6.68 -65.61
N LEU A 2 25.37 5.45 -65.82
CA LEU A 2 24.92 4.29 -64.98
C LEU A 2 25.51 4.23 -63.55
N HIS A 3 26.61 4.87 -63.27
CA HIS A 3 27.24 4.86 -61.92
C HIS A 3 26.63 5.86 -60.93
N ARG A 4 25.91 6.89 -61.38
CA ARG A 4 25.24 7.88 -60.52
C ARG A 4 23.88 7.41 -60.00
N ASN A 5 23.21 6.45 -60.70
CA ASN A 5 21.91 5.94 -60.26
C ASN A 5 22.03 4.83 -59.20
N LYS A 6 23.10 4.04 -59.17
CA LYS A 6 23.34 3.03 -58.10
C LYS A 6 23.66 3.68 -56.75
N LYS A 7 24.35 4.82 -56.70
CA LYS A 7 24.61 5.56 -55.44
C LYS A 7 23.36 6.24 -54.89
N LYS A 8 22.43 6.72 -55.73
CA LYS A 8 21.18 7.32 -55.28
C LYS A 8 20.19 6.25 -54.74
N SER A 9 20.12 5.07 -55.32
CA SER A 9 19.28 3.98 -54.83
C SER A 9 19.80 3.41 -53.50
N ALA A 10 21.11 3.24 -53.33
CA ALA A 10 21.71 2.81 -52.07
C ALA A 10 21.54 3.82 -50.92
N LEU A 11 21.58 5.11 -51.22
CA LEU A 11 21.33 6.19 -50.21
C LEU A 11 19.85 6.28 -49.86
N CYS A 12 18.93 5.97 -50.78
CA CYS A 12 17.49 5.92 -50.51
C CYS A 12 17.13 4.70 -49.63
N PHE A 13 17.72 3.53 -49.93
CA PHE A 13 17.54 2.29 -49.12
C PHE A 13 18.15 2.43 -47.70
N SER A 14 19.28 3.12 -47.54
CA SER A 14 19.85 3.36 -46.21
C SER A 14 19.04 4.38 -45.39
N LYS A 15 18.45 5.39 -46.03
CA LYS A 15 17.55 6.33 -45.37
C LYS A 15 16.20 5.71 -45.01
N LEU A 16 15.64 4.82 -45.85
CA LEU A 16 14.45 4.05 -45.49
C LEU A 16 14.71 3.12 -44.29
N LYS A 17 15.81 2.36 -44.30
CA LYS A 17 16.19 1.49 -43.15
C LYS A 17 16.49 2.30 -41.90
N ALA A 18 17.04 3.51 -41.99
CA ALA A 18 17.25 4.38 -40.84
C ALA A 18 15.94 5.00 -40.33
N ALA A 19 15.01 5.34 -41.24
CA ALA A 19 13.68 5.80 -40.85
C ALA A 19 12.81 4.70 -40.23
N GLU A 20 12.87 3.48 -40.78
CA GLU A 20 12.24 2.30 -40.17
C GLU A 20 12.83 1.97 -38.81
N LYS A 21 14.16 2.02 -38.65
CA LYS A 21 14.83 1.80 -37.38
C LYS A 21 14.51 2.91 -36.36
N PHE A 22 14.37 4.16 -36.80
CA PHE A 22 13.96 5.28 -35.94
C PHE A 22 12.48 5.20 -35.58
N TYR A 23 11.62 4.76 -36.51
CA TYR A 23 10.20 4.52 -36.27
C TYR A 23 9.99 3.34 -35.31
N LEU A 24 10.73 2.24 -35.52
CA LEU A 24 10.76 1.09 -34.60
C LEU A 24 11.27 1.50 -33.19
N CYS A 25 12.34 2.30 -33.13
CA CYS A 25 12.89 2.74 -31.85
C CYS A 25 11.95 3.70 -31.10
N THR A 26 11.17 4.51 -31.83
CA THR A 26 10.16 5.41 -31.26
C THR A 26 8.90 4.64 -30.85
N LEU A 27 8.50 3.62 -31.63
CA LEU A 27 7.46 2.67 -31.27
C LEU A 27 7.86 1.87 -30.02
N ILE A 28 9.07 1.30 -29.97
CA ILE A 28 9.57 0.54 -28.81
C ILE A 28 9.62 1.41 -27.54
N LYS A 29 9.98 2.70 -27.66
CA LYS A 29 9.88 3.64 -26.51
C LYS A 29 8.44 3.91 -26.08
N LYS A 30 7.49 3.98 -27.01
CA LYS A 30 6.05 4.11 -26.71
C LYS A 30 5.47 2.82 -26.10
N PHE A 31 5.89 1.65 -26.56
CA PHE A 31 5.43 0.36 -26.02
C PHE A 31 5.82 0.13 -24.56
N LYS A 32 6.88 0.79 -24.06
CA LYS A 32 7.33 0.66 -22.67
C LYS A 32 6.39 1.26 -21.62
N THR A 33 5.44 2.11 -22.04
CA THR A 33 4.62 2.90 -21.08
C THR A 33 3.13 2.96 -21.42
N MET A 34 2.68 2.43 -22.58
CA MET A 34 1.28 2.49 -23.01
C MET A 34 0.60 1.14 -22.84
N SER A 35 -0.61 1.16 -22.31
CA SER A 35 -1.49 -0.02 -22.26
C SER A 35 -1.91 -0.45 -23.68
N LEU A 36 -2.28 -1.72 -23.85
CA LEU A 36 -2.81 -2.21 -25.13
C LEU A 36 -4.03 -1.40 -25.60
N GLN A 37 -4.85 -0.93 -24.69
CA GLN A 37 -6.01 -0.07 -24.96
C GLN A 37 -5.58 1.29 -25.53
N GLU A 38 -4.53 1.90 -24.96
CA GLU A 38 -3.97 3.15 -25.48
C GLU A 38 -3.36 2.97 -26.87
N ILE A 39 -2.74 1.83 -27.15
CA ILE A 39 -2.19 1.49 -28.46
C ILE A 39 -3.30 1.33 -29.51
N LEU A 40 -4.39 0.63 -29.17
CA LEU A 40 -5.50 0.36 -30.10
C LEU A 40 -6.41 1.57 -30.31
N THR A 41 -6.54 2.47 -29.35
CA THR A 41 -7.45 3.62 -29.43
C THR A 41 -7.29 4.47 -30.68
N PRO A 42 -6.08 4.89 -31.12
CA PRO A 42 -5.93 5.66 -32.35
C PRO A 42 -6.41 4.91 -33.61
N TYR A 43 -6.15 3.61 -33.72
CA TYR A 43 -6.56 2.81 -34.85
C TYR A 43 -8.07 2.63 -34.90
N ILE A 44 -8.71 2.42 -33.75
CA ILE A 44 -10.17 2.34 -33.65
C ILE A 44 -10.82 3.68 -33.99
N LYS A 45 -10.29 4.80 -33.54
CA LYS A 45 -10.75 6.13 -33.93
C LYS A 45 -10.64 6.36 -35.44
N GLN A 46 -9.53 5.94 -36.02
CA GLN A 46 -9.30 6.01 -37.46
C GLN A 46 -10.29 5.11 -38.24
N ALA A 47 -10.51 3.88 -37.77
CA ALA A 47 -11.51 2.98 -38.35
C ALA A 47 -12.91 3.61 -38.32
N VAL A 48 -13.33 4.18 -37.20
CA VAL A 48 -14.64 4.81 -37.06
C VAL A 48 -14.77 6.02 -37.99
N GLN A 49 -13.72 6.85 -38.08
CA GLN A 49 -13.72 7.99 -39.01
C GLN A 49 -13.80 7.57 -40.47
N GLN A 50 -13.04 6.55 -40.88
CA GLN A 50 -13.04 6.11 -42.30
C GLN A 50 -14.28 5.33 -42.70
N LEU A 51 -14.81 4.49 -41.81
CA LEU A 51 -15.95 3.63 -42.11
C LEU A 51 -17.31 4.30 -41.96
N PHE A 52 -17.39 5.30 -41.07
CA PHE A 52 -18.68 5.89 -40.68
C PHE A 52 -18.72 7.42 -40.72
N ASP A 53 -17.60 8.07 -41.13
CA ASP A 53 -17.42 9.54 -41.14
C ASP A 53 -17.77 10.19 -39.77
N LEU A 54 -17.41 9.51 -38.68
CA LEU A 54 -17.69 9.93 -37.31
C LEU A 54 -16.40 10.10 -36.51
N THR A 55 -16.25 11.24 -35.84
CA THR A 55 -15.19 11.47 -34.85
C THR A 55 -15.69 11.11 -33.46
N ILE A 56 -14.94 10.28 -32.73
CA ILE A 56 -15.26 9.85 -31.36
C ILE A 56 -14.19 10.31 -30.39
N ASP A 57 -14.60 10.76 -29.21
CA ASP A 57 -13.68 11.24 -28.18
C ASP A 57 -12.98 10.09 -27.44
N ARG A 58 -13.72 9.03 -27.13
CA ARG A 58 -13.22 7.89 -26.36
C ARG A 58 -13.67 6.54 -26.93
N VAL A 59 -12.86 5.52 -26.67
CA VAL A 59 -13.19 4.11 -26.93
C VAL A 59 -13.36 3.43 -25.58
N GLU A 60 -14.41 2.64 -25.42
CA GLU A 60 -14.65 1.87 -24.20
C GLU A 60 -14.12 0.45 -24.36
N PHE A 61 -13.25 0.06 -23.43
CA PHE A 61 -12.68 -1.28 -23.35
C PHE A 61 -13.06 -1.98 -22.06
N GLN A 62 -13.06 -3.30 -22.11
CA GLN A 62 -13.14 -4.16 -20.94
C GLN A 62 -12.27 -5.42 -21.13
N ALA A 63 -12.03 -6.14 -20.05
CA ALA A 63 -11.37 -7.45 -20.13
C ALA A 63 -12.24 -8.44 -20.93
N THR A 64 -11.63 -9.22 -21.81
CA THR A 64 -12.32 -10.29 -22.52
C THR A 64 -12.77 -11.37 -21.54
N ARG A 65 -14.01 -11.82 -21.65
CA ARG A 65 -14.55 -12.91 -20.81
C ARG A 65 -13.80 -14.20 -21.13
N ARG A 66 -13.52 -15.01 -20.11
CA ARG A 66 -12.74 -16.26 -20.24
C ARG A 66 -13.31 -17.27 -21.23
N ASP A 67 -14.61 -17.21 -21.47
CA ASP A 67 -15.31 -18.12 -22.40
C ASP A 67 -15.14 -17.70 -23.87
N PHE A 68 -14.52 -16.55 -24.15
CA PHE A 68 -14.38 -16.01 -25.50
C PHE A 68 -12.90 -15.83 -25.85
N GLU A 69 -12.56 -16.14 -27.08
CA GLU A 69 -11.24 -15.88 -27.63
C GLU A 69 -11.04 -14.36 -27.82
N GLY A 70 -9.95 -13.81 -27.26
CA GLY A 70 -9.59 -12.41 -27.37
C GLY A 70 -8.68 -11.96 -26.24
N ASP A 71 -7.95 -10.90 -26.46
CA ASP A 71 -7.02 -10.31 -25.51
C ASP A 71 -7.58 -9.03 -24.86
N VAL A 72 -8.39 -8.31 -25.63
CA VAL A 72 -9.10 -7.11 -25.18
C VAL A 72 -10.46 -7.01 -25.88
N THR A 73 -11.46 -6.52 -25.17
CA THR A 73 -12.82 -6.35 -25.70
C THR A 73 -13.15 -4.86 -25.81
N MET A 74 -13.51 -4.42 -27.01
CA MET A 74 -14.10 -3.11 -27.25
C MET A 74 -15.62 -3.20 -27.12
N VAL A 75 -16.24 -2.26 -26.39
CA VAL A 75 -17.71 -2.15 -26.26
C VAL A 75 -18.26 -1.33 -27.42
N VAL A 76 -19.07 -1.96 -28.29
CA VAL A 76 -19.60 -1.32 -29.51
C VAL A 76 -20.82 -0.42 -29.22
N PHE A 77 -21.58 -0.67 -28.18
CA PHE A 77 -22.84 0.02 -27.88
C PHE A 77 -22.76 1.56 -27.79
N PRO A 78 -21.69 2.18 -27.22
CA PRO A 78 -21.55 3.62 -27.21
C PRO A 78 -21.50 4.24 -28.61
N LEU A 79 -20.88 3.53 -29.57
CA LEU A 79 -20.82 3.99 -30.97
C LEU A 79 -22.19 3.94 -31.64
N VAL A 80 -22.99 2.92 -31.36
CA VAL A 80 -24.36 2.80 -31.91
C VAL A 80 -25.21 4.00 -31.50
N LYS A 81 -25.06 4.49 -30.27
CA LYS A 81 -25.78 5.68 -29.79
C LYS A 81 -25.38 6.94 -30.54
N GLN A 82 -24.08 7.11 -30.83
CA GLN A 82 -23.55 8.28 -31.56
C GLN A 82 -23.96 8.24 -33.03
N LEU A 83 -23.94 7.06 -33.67
CA LEU A 83 -24.35 6.85 -35.06
C LEU A 83 -25.86 6.97 -35.31
N LYS A 84 -26.69 6.99 -34.27
CA LYS A 84 -28.16 7.20 -34.36
C LYS A 84 -28.58 8.65 -34.16
N GLY A 85 -27.65 9.58 -33.96
CA GLY A 85 -27.92 11.01 -33.82
C GLY A 85 -28.43 11.65 -35.13
N PRO A 86 -29.02 12.86 -35.08
CA PRO A 86 -29.64 13.51 -36.25
C PRO A 86 -28.65 13.86 -37.38
N GLU A 87 -27.36 13.80 -37.13
CA GLU A 87 -26.29 14.08 -38.11
C GLU A 87 -25.60 12.82 -38.66
N ALA A 88 -26.07 11.62 -38.29
CA ALA A 88 -25.35 10.38 -38.55
C ALA A 88 -25.84 9.70 -39.84
N ILE A 89 -24.95 9.60 -40.81
CA ILE A 89 -24.94 8.80 -42.05
C ILE A 89 -25.83 9.35 -43.17
N PRO A 90 -25.23 9.79 -44.30
CA PRO A 90 -25.95 10.38 -45.45
C PRO A 90 -26.97 9.47 -46.15
N ASN A 91 -26.96 8.16 -45.91
CA ASN A 91 -27.80 7.18 -46.61
C ASN A 91 -28.80 6.40 -45.74
N GLY A 92 -29.08 6.80 -44.52
CA GLY A 92 -30.19 6.24 -43.73
C GLY A 92 -30.11 4.74 -43.34
N ALA A 93 -28.93 4.12 -43.49
CA ALA A 93 -28.73 2.74 -43.12
C ALA A 93 -28.73 2.58 -41.59
N LYS A 94 -29.70 1.87 -41.06
CA LYS A 94 -29.78 1.47 -39.65
C LYS A 94 -28.72 0.37 -39.39
N LEU A 95 -27.47 0.76 -39.15
CA LEU A 95 -26.44 -0.19 -38.74
C LEU A 95 -26.77 -0.70 -37.31
N ASN A 96 -26.73 -2.03 -37.16
CA ASN A 96 -26.86 -2.66 -35.86
C ASN A 96 -25.46 -2.81 -35.19
N PRO A 97 -25.37 -3.09 -33.88
CA PRO A 97 -24.09 -3.29 -33.21
C PRO A 97 -23.19 -4.34 -33.85
N ALA A 98 -23.79 -5.38 -34.45
CA ALA A 98 -23.03 -6.45 -35.09
C ALA A 98 -22.36 -5.98 -36.39
N GLU A 99 -23.06 -5.23 -37.22
CA GLU A 99 -22.49 -4.68 -38.47
C GLU A 99 -21.37 -3.66 -38.17
N ILE A 100 -21.55 -2.79 -37.19
CA ILE A 100 -20.53 -1.83 -36.76
C ILE A 100 -19.30 -2.55 -36.25
N GLY A 101 -19.48 -3.49 -35.33
CA GLY A 101 -18.39 -4.26 -34.73
C GLY A 101 -17.61 -5.09 -35.76
N ASN A 102 -18.30 -5.76 -36.68
CA ASN A 102 -17.64 -6.55 -37.75
C ASN A 102 -16.82 -5.67 -38.67
N LYS A 103 -17.34 -4.55 -39.17
CA LYS A 103 -16.60 -3.61 -40.02
C LYS A 103 -15.35 -3.05 -39.31
N ILE A 104 -15.45 -2.70 -38.03
CA ILE A 104 -14.29 -2.25 -37.25
C ILE A 104 -13.29 -3.40 -37.08
N GLY A 105 -13.74 -4.60 -36.77
CA GLY A 105 -12.90 -5.77 -36.62
C GLY A 105 -12.15 -6.13 -37.90
N GLU A 106 -12.83 -6.14 -39.05
CA GLU A 106 -12.24 -6.35 -40.39
C GLU A 106 -11.19 -5.29 -40.68
N TYR A 107 -11.52 -4.02 -40.47
CA TYR A 107 -10.57 -2.90 -40.63
C TYR A 107 -9.32 -3.07 -39.78
N LEU A 108 -9.46 -3.47 -38.50
CA LEU A 108 -8.33 -3.66 -37.60
C LEU A 108 -7.44 -4.83 -38.08
N VAL A 109 -8.00 -5.96 -38.53
CA VAL A 109 -7.22 -7.09 -39.04
C VAL A 109 -6.48 -6.73 -40.33
N GLU A 110 -7.07 -5.90 -41.19
CA GLU A 110 -6.45 -5.52 -42.47
C GLU A 110 -5.39 -4.40 -42.34
N ASN A 111 -5.53 -3.51 -41.34
CA ASN A 111 -4.72 -2.28 -41.26
C ASN A 111 -3.82 -2.18 -40.02
N VAL A 112 -3.87 -3.17 -39.10
CA VAL A 112 -3.13 -3.14 -37.84
C VAL A 112 -2.40 -4.45 -37.61
N ASP A 113 -1.10 -4.50 -37.92
CA ASP A 113 -0.25 -5.70 -37.86
C ASP A 113 -0.30 -6.46 -36.51
N LEU A 114 -0.60 -5.76 -35.43
CA LEU A 114 -0.71 -6.38 -34.11
C LEU A 114 -2.03 -7.14 -33.89
N VAL A 115 -3.05 -6.93 -34.75
CA VAL A 115 -4.36 -7.59 -34.66
C VAL A 115 -4.41 -8.79 -35.64
N THR A 116 -4.54 -10.01 -35.14
CA THR A 116 -4.54 -11.20 -35.99
C THR A 116 -5.93 -11.66 -36.37
N LYS A 117 -6.88 -11.52 -35.47
CA LYS A 117 -8.29 -11.87 -35.68
C LYS A 117 -9.19 -11.22 -34.67
N PHE A 118 -10.47 -11.31 -34.85
CA PHE A 118 -11.47 -10.84 -33.91
C PHE A 118 -12.67 -11.81 -33.88
N ASN A 119 -13.45 -11.71 -32.83
CA ASN A 119 -14.81 -12.24 -32.80
C ASN A 119 -15.76 -11.24 -32.16
N LEU A 120 -16.99 -11.25 -32.60
CA LEU A 120 -18.02 -10.31 -32.12
C LEU A 120 -19.15 -11.08 -31.47
N ILE A 121 -19.40 -10.84 -30.19
CA ILE A 121 -20.46 -11.50 -29.42
C ILE A 121 -21.33 -10.46 -28.75
N GLN A 122 -22.57 -10.37 -29.16
CA GLN A 122 -23.59 -9.49 -28.55
C GLN A 122 -23.15 -8.00 -28.42
N GLY A 123 -22.43 -7.48 -29.42
CA GLY A 123 -21.94 -6.09 -29.39
C GLY A 123 -20.64 -5.87 -28.62
N PHE A 124 -19.95 -6.96 -28.27
CA PHE A 124 -18.60 -6.96 -27.69
C PHE A 124 -17.62 -7.44 -28.74
N LEU A 125 -16.76 -6.55 -29.21
CA LEU A 125 -15.72 -6.86 -30.19
C LEU A 125 -14.47 -7.35 -29.46
N ASN A 126 -14.24 -8.64 -29.43
CA ASN A 126 -13.08 -9.29 -28.83
C ASN A 126 -11.94 -9.31 -29.86
N ILE A 127 -10.84 -8.67 -29.56
CA ILE A 127 -9.69 -8.47 -30.45
C ILE A 127 -8.57 -9.41 -30.00
N VAL A 128 -8.02 -10.17 -30.94
CA VAL A 128 -6.90 -11.11 -30.70
C VAL A 128 -5.61 -10.46 -31.17
N ILE A 129 -4.65 -10.39 -30.27
CA ILE A 129 -3.34 -9.77 -30.48
C ILE A 129 -2.29 -10.83 -30.84
N SER A 130 -1.39 -10.46 -31.74
CA SER A 130 -0.34 -11.35 -32.23
C SER A 130 0.63 -11.80 -31.13
N ASP A 131 1.13 -13.04 -31.21
CA ASP A 131 2.13 -13.54 -30.27
C ASP A 131 3.44 -12.73 -30.37
N SER A 132 3.77 -12.23 -31.58
CA SER A 132 4.94 -11.38 -31.78
C SER A 132 4.89 -10.07 -30.95
N TYR A 133 3.71 -9.48 -30.75
CA TYR A 133 3.54 -8.32 -29.85
C TYR A 133 3.94 -8.68 -28.41
N TYR A 134 3.43 -9.81 -27.91
CA TYR A 134 3.72 -10.23 -26.53
C TYR A 134 5.20 -10.60 -26.33
N SER A 135 5.81 -11.25 -27.32
CA SER A 135 7.23 -11.57 -27.28
C SER A 135 8.10 -10.32 -27.31
N GLN A 136 7.79 -9.33 -28.17
CA GLN A 136 8.49 -8.05 -28.21
C GLN A 136 8.30 -7.25 -26.91
N PHE A 137 7.08 -7.23 -26.38
CA PHE A 137 6.82 -6.62 -25.07
C PHE A 137 7.69 -7.27 -23.99
N PHE A 138 7.70 -8.62 -23.91
CA PHE A 138 8.49 -9.35 -22.92
C PHE A 138 9.99 -9.05 -23.07
N ASN A 139 10.53 -9.06 -24.29
CA ASN A 139 11.91 -8.67 -24.57
C ASN A 139 12.22 -7.25 -24.06
N SER A 140 11.29 -6.32 -24.21
CA SER A 140 11.47 -4.92 -23.78
C SER A 140 11.60 -4.74 -22.27
N ILE A 141 11.07 -5.66 -21.48
CA ILE A 141 11.08 -5.62 -20.02
C ILE A 141 12.11 -6.56 -19.38
N LEU A 142 12.72 -7.46 -20.16
CA LEU A 142 13.55 -8.56 -19.67
C LEU A 142 14.66 -8.09 -18.72
N GLU A 143 15.42 -7.08 -19.12
CA GLU A 143 16.57 -6.55 -18.35
C GLU A 143 16.17 -5.57 -17.24
N ASN A 144 14.91 -5.12 -17.22
CA ASN A 144 14.46 -4.14 -16.25
C ASN A 144 14.16 -4.79 -14.89
N LYS A 145 15.13 -4.74 -13.97
CA LYS A 145 15.01 -5.33 -12.61
C LYS A 145 13.97 -4.61 -11.74
N THR A 146 13.69 -3.35 -12.01
CA THR A 146 12.67 -2.54 -11.32
C THR A 146 11.43 -2.35 -12.18
N TYR A 147 11.14 -3.35 -13.04
CA TYR A 147 9.95 -3.32 -13.88
C TYR A 147 8.68 -3.05 -13.06
N GLY A 148 7.86 -2.14 -13.55
CA GLY A 148 6.67 -1.64 -12.88
C GLY A 148 6.90 -0.35 -12.10
N TYR A 149 8.10 -0.10 -11.60
CA TYR A 149 8.41 1.11 -10.84
C TYR A 149 8.65 2.31 -11.78
N GLN A 150 8.15 3.45 -11.37
CA GLN A 150 8.44 4.72 -12.04
C GLN A 150 9.59 5.45 -11.37
N GLN A 151 10.32 6.22 -12.16
CA GLN A 151 11.35 7.12 -11.62
C GLN A 151 10.68 8.20 -10.76
N THR A 152 11.29 8.50 -9.62
CA THR A 152 10.81 9.56 -8.73
C THR A 152 10.88 10.91 -9.43
N ASN A 153 9.74 11.59 -9.50
CA ASN A 153 9.70 12.98 -9.96
C ASN A 153 10.13 13.90 -8.81
N THR A 154 11.38 14.32 -8.83
CA THR A 154 11.97 15.20 -7.79
C THR A 154 11.41 16.62 -7.80
N ASP A 155 10.84 17.07 -8.93
CA ASP A 155 10.25 18.41 -9.07
C ASP A 155 8.80 18.46 -8.56
N ALA A 156 8.17 17.29 -8.38
CA ALA A 156 6.82 17.22 -7.82
C ALA A 156 6.84 17.37 -6.30
N LYS A 157 5.75 17.91 -5.76
CA LYS A 157 5.54 17.96 -4.31
C LYS A 157 5.55 16.56 -3.69
N ALA A 158 6.19 16.46 -2.53
CA ALA A 158 6.27 15.22 -1.75
C ALA A 158 4.93 14.90 -1.08
N VAL A 159 4.73 13.62 -0.76
CA VAL A 159 3.62 13.13 0.08
C VAL A 159 4.21 12.67 1.40
N MET A 160 3.66 13.14 2.52
CA MET A 160 4.02 12.64 3.84
C MET A 160 3.00 11.59 4.29
N VAL A 161 3.47 10.43 4.75
CA VAL A 161 2.62 9.33 5.24
C VAL A 161 2.85 9.13 6.71
N GLU A 162 1.81 9.37 7.52
CA GLU A 162 1.81 9.11 8.95
C GLU A 162 1.22 7.75 9.25
N TYR A 163 1.90 6.97 10.10
CA TYR A 163 1.40 5.70 10.64
C TYR A 163 2.06 5.39 11.99
N ALA A 164 1.63 4.30 12.65
CA ALA A 164 1.98 3.91 14.01
C ALA A 164 1.37 4.82 15.08
N SER A 165 1.98 5.93 15.36
CA SER A 165 1.54 6.95 16.33
C SER A 165 1.08 6.37 17.69
N PRO A 166 1.97 5.63 18.40
CA PRO A 166 1.63 4.90 19.62
C PRO A 166 1.68 5.78 20.86
N ASN A 167 1.00 5.32 21.94
CA ASN A 167 1.15 5.88 23.27
C ASN A 167 2.24 5.15 24.06
N THR A 168 3.09 5.89 24.79
CA THR A 168 4.23 5.31 25.51
C THR A 168 3.88 4.65 26.85
N ASN A 169 2.61 4.41 27.14
CA ASN A 169 2.16 3.71 28.35
C ASN A 169 1.96 2.20 28.18
N LYS A 170 2.24 1.66 27.01
CA LYS A 170 2.02 0.22 26.70
C LYS A 170 2.77 -0.20 25.43
N PRO A 171 3.05 -1.51 25.25
CA PRO A 171 3.63 -2.04 24.03
C PRO A 171 2.68 -1.91 22.83
N LEU A 172 3.22 -2.07 21.63
CA LEU A 172 2.43 -2.18 20.41
C LEU A 172 1.60 -3.47 20.46
N HIS A 173 0.45 -3.46 19.81
CA HIS A 173 -0.46 -4.61 19.76
C HIS A 173 -0.99 -4.85 18.33
N LEU A 174 -1.72 -5.93 18.10
CA LEU A 174 -2.25 -6.31 16.78
C LEU A 174 -2.93 -5.15 16.03
N GLY A 175 -3.66 -4.28 16.72
CA GLY A 175 -4.25 -3.08 16.10
C GLY A 175 -3.19 -2.12 15.55
N HIS A 176 -2.07 -1.93 16.28
CA HIS A 176 -0.93 -1.14 15.78
C HIS A 176 -0.21 -1.86 14.62
N VAL A 177 -0.10 -3.19 14.66
CA VAL A 177 0.48 -3.97 13.55
C VAL A 177 -0.25 -3.66 12.24
N ARG A 178 -1.59 -3.66 12.25
CA ARG A 178 -2.38 -3.31 11.05
C ARG A 178 -2.10 -1.88 10.58
N ASN A 179 -2.11 -0.92 11.49
CA ASN A 179 -1.82 0.48 11.20
C ASN A 179 -0.44 0.64 10.52
N VAL A 180 0.58 0.09 11.18
CA VAL A 180 1.98 0.14 10.74
C VAL A 180 2.15 -0.47 9.35
N LEU A 181 1.58 -1.66 9.13
CA LEU A 181 1.71 -2.36 7.84
C LEU A 181 1.00 -1.61 6.71
N LEU A 182 -0.20 -1.07 6.96
CA LEU A 182 -0.94 -0.29 5.96
C LEU A 182 -0.18 0.98 5.57
N GLY A 183 0.26 1.77 6.56
CA GLY A 183 0.94 3.03 6.31
C GLY A 183 2.28 2.83 5.61
N TYR A 184 3.10 1.89 6.08
CA TYR A 184 4.37 1.53 5.45
C TYR A 184 4.18 1.07 4.00
N SER A 185 3.24 0.15 3.77
CA SER A 185 2.98 -0.37 2.42
C SER A 185 2.48 0.73 1.47
N VAL A 186 1.60 1.62 1.94
CA VAL A 186 1.15 2.77 1.13
C VAL A 186 2.33 3.69 0.80
N ALA A 187 3.24 3.96 1.75
CA ALA A 187 4.43 4.75 1.49
C ALA A 187 5.32 4.12 0.41
N GLU A 188 5.58 2.81 0.49
CA GLU A 188 6.40 2.10 -0.48
C GLU A 188 5.72 1.99 -1.86
N ILE A 189 4.39 1.81 -1.93
CA ILE A 189 3.62 1.85 -3.18
C ILE A 189 3.69 3.24 -3.83
N LEU A 190 3.56 4.31 -3.05
CA LEU A 190 3.70 5.68 -3.55
C LEU A 190 5.10 5.94 -4.12
N LYS A 191 6.17 5.45 -3.44
CA LYS A 191 7.54 5.50 -3.96
C LYS A 191 7.68 4.73 -5.27
N ALA A 192 7.16 3.51 -5.33
CA ALA A 192 7.16 2.69 -6.54
C ALA A 192 6.40 3.36 -7.70
N ALA A 193 5.36 4.13 -7.40
CA ALA A 193 4.61 4.93 -8.37
C ALA A 193 5.30 6.25 -8.77
N GLY A 194 6.53 6.49 -8.32
CA GLY A 194 7.34 7.66 -8.68
C GLY A 194 7.10 8.91 -7.84
N LYS A 195 6.47 8.79 -6.67
CA LYS A 195 6.30 9.91 -5.73
C LYS A 195 7.51 10.04 -4.80
N LYS A 196 7.87 11.27 -4.45
CA LYS A 196 8.73 11.55 -3.30
C LYS A 196 7.89 11.37 -2.03
N VAL A 197 8.36 10.59 -1.07
CA VAL A 197 7.59 10.24 0.13
C VAL A 197 8.43 10.44 1.37
N TYR A 198 7.83 11.02 2.43
CA TYR A 198 8.35 11.04 3.78
C TYR A 198 7.45 10.18 4.68
N LYS A 199 8.07 9.34 5.51
CA LYS A 199 7.40 8.48 6.50
C LYS A 199 7.54 9.10 7.88
N THR A 200 6.44 9.25 8.62
CA THR A 200 6.43 9.88 9.93
C THR A 200 5.47 9.22 10.91
N GLN A 201 5.67 9.50 12.19
CA GLN A 201 4.74 9.16 13.27
C GLN A 201 4.69 10.29 14.29
N VAL A 202 3.62 10.30 15.09
CA VAL A 202 3.54 11.10 16.33
C VAL A 202 3.56 10.13 17.50
N ILE A 203 4.60 10.22 18.34
CA ILE A 203 4.69 9.41 19.55
C ILE A 203 3.99 10.19 20.68
N ASN A 204 2.94 9.58 21.23
CA ASN A 204 2.15 10.16 22.31
C ASN A 204 2.81 9.84 23.65
N ASP A 205 3.76 10.67 24.03
CA ASP A 205 4.68 10.49 25.17
C ASP A 205 4.34 11.34 26.40
N ARG A 206 3.19 12.05 26.40
CA ARG A 206 2.72 12.87 27.51
C ARG A 206 1.27 12.57 27.90
N GLY A 207 0.87 13.14 29.01
CA GLY A 207 -0.52 13.12 29.49
C GLY A 207 -0.77 12.12 30.61
N ILE A 208 -2.00 12.09 31.09
CA ILE A 208 -2.39 11.36 32.31
C ILE A 208 -2.09 9.86 32.26
N HIS A 209 -2.17 9.24 31.07
CA HIS A 209 -1.90 7.81 30.93
C HIS A 209 -0.42 7.48 31.13
N ILE A 210 0.47 8.38 30.73
CA ILE A 210 1.91 8.22 30.95
C ILE A 210 2.22 8.40 32.46
N CYS A 211 1.66 9.44 33.08
CA CYS A 211 1.80 9.67 34.53
C CYS A 211 1.28 8.49 35.37
N LYS A 212 0.24 7.78 34.94
CA LYS A 212 -0.23 6.56 35.59
C LYS A 212 0.85 5.47 35.65
N SER A 213 1.53 5.20 34.54
CA SER A 213 2.62 4.22 34.49
C SER A 213 3.81 4.68 35.35
N MET A 214 4.15 5.98 35.27
CA MET A 214 5.23 6.57 36.07
C MET A 214 4.96 6.44 37.57
N LEU A 215 3.77 6.83 38.04
CA LEU A 215 3.39 6.75 39.43
C LEU A 215 3.36 5.30 39.94
N ALA A 216 2.85 4.37 39.15
CA ALA A 216 2.85 2.96 39.53
C ALA A 216 4.27 2.40 39.64
N TRP A 217 5.17 2.76 38.71
CA TRP A 217 6.58 2.37 38.82
C TRP A 217 7.24 2.95 40.06
N GLU A 218 6.99 4.21 40.38
CA GLU A 218 7.53 4.87 41.60
C GLU A 218 7.04 4.19 42.88
N LYS A 219 5.74 3.83 42.97
CA LYS A 219 5.14 3.23 44.14
C LYS A 219 5.41 1.73 44.30
N PHE A 220 5.44 0.99 43.23
CA PHE A 220 5.43 -0.48 43.23
C PHE A 220 6.65 -1.11 42.57
N GLY A 221 7.44 -0.33 41.83
CA GLY A 221 8.47 -0.84 40.93
C GLY A 221 9.80 -1.22 41.58
N ASN A 222 10.04 -0.91 42.85
CA ASN A 222 11.28 -1.28 43.55
C ASN A 222 12.57 -1.00 42.75
N ASN A 223 12.57 0.08 41.93
CA ASN A 223 13.64 0.45 41.01
C ASN A 223 13.94 -0.57 39.89
N GLU A 224 13.00 -1.41 39.51
CA GLU A 224 13.14 -2.29 38.36
C GLU A 224 13.43 -1.51 37.07
N THR A 225 14.31 -2.08 36.22
CA THR A 225 14.67 -1.54 34.90
C THR A 225 14.56 -2.65 33.86
N PRO A 226 14.54 -2.33 32.58
CA PRO A 226 14.60 -3.35 31.51
C PRO A 226 15.79 -4.33 31.70
N GLU A 227 16.94 -3.81 32.11
CA GLU A 227 18.14 -4.63 32.33
C GLU A 227 18.00 -5.56 33.54
N SER A 228 17.39 -5.08 34.65
CA SER A 228 17.21 -5.89 35.86
C SER A 228 16.16 -6.98 35.72
N THR A 229 15.15 -6.73 34.88
CA THR A 229 14.02 -7.68 34.67
C THR A 229 14.19 -8.56 33.45
N GLY A 230 15.07 -8.16 32.50
CA GLY A 230 15.16 -8.79 31.17
C GLY A 230 13.96 -8.54 30.28
N LEU A 231 13.03 -7.66 30.68
CA LEU A 231 11.87 -7.29 29.89
C LEU A 231 12.21 -6.14 28.92
N LYS A 232 11.55 -6.11 27.77
CA LYS A 232 11.60 -4.96 26.87
C LYS A 232 10.96 -3.75 27.55
N GLY A 233 11.51 -2.54 27.30
CA GLY A 233 11.13 -1.34 28.05
C GLY A 233 9.65 -0.97 27.95
N ASP A 234 9.04 -1.05 26.80
CA ASP A 234 7.61 -0.80 26.61
C ASP A 234 6.72 -1.86 27.27
N LYS A 235 7.19 -3.12 27.35
CA LYS A 235 6.52 -4.20 28.09
C LYS A 235 6.57 -3.93 29.59
N LEU A 236 7.73 -3.53 30.11
CA LEU A 236 7.90 -3.17 31.51
C LEU A 236 6.99 -2.01 31.91
N VAL A 237 7.00 -0.91 31.16
CA VAL A 237 6.14 0.26 31.41
C VAL A 237 4.66 -0.09 31.28
N GLY A 238 4.31 -0.95 30.31
CA GLY A 238 2.95 -1.45 30.12
C GLY A 238 2.45 -2.29 31.31
N ASN A 239 3.31 -3.06 31.94
CA ASN A 239 2.97 -3.82 33.16
C ASN A 239 2.60 -2.87 34.31
N TYR A 240 3.32 -1.76 34.48
CA TYR A 240 2.98 -0.75 35.49
C TYR A 240 1.70 0.02 35.15
N TYR A 241 1.36 0.20 33.88
CA TYR A 241 0.05 0.73 33.52
C TYR A 241 -1.10 -0.18 33.98
N VAL A 242 -0.95 -1.50 33.82
CA VAL A 242 -1.92 -2.49 34.28
C VAL A 242 -1.98 -2.53 35.82
N GLU A 243 -0.82 -2.42 36.49
CA GLU A 243 -0.75 -2.40 37.95
C GLU A 243 -1.44 -1.15 38.53
N PHE A 244 -1.25 0.02 37.90
CA PHE A 244 -2.01 1.22 38.25
C PHE A 244 -3.52 0.97 38.17
N ASP A 245 -4.01 0.38 37.07
CA ASP A 245 -5.45 0.15 36.87
C ASP A 245 -6.04 -0.79 37.94
N LYS A 246 -5.30 -1.82 38.33
CA LYS A 246 -5.69 -2.75 39.43
C LYS A 246 -5.78 -2.01 40.78
N ALA A 247 -4.74 -1.26 41.14
CA ALA A 247 -4.70 -0.52 42.40
C ALA A 247 -5.79 0.56 42.44
N TYR A 248 -5.97 1.28 41.34
CA TYR A 248 -7.01 2.32 41.21
C TYR A 248 -8.42 1.72 41.32
N LYS A 249 -8.70 0.56 40.73
CA LYS A 249 -9.99 -0.14 40.91
C LYS A 249 -10.22 -0.56 42.36
N ALA A 250 -9.18 -0.99 43.07
CA ALA A 250 -9.29 -1.32 44.49
C ALA A 250 -9.65 -0.10 45.34
N GLU A 251 -9.02 1.07 45.08
CA GLU A 251 -9.36 2.33 45.77
C GLU A 251 -10.80 2.78 45.47
N ILE A 252 -11.26 2.67 44.23
CA ILE A 252 -12.65 2.98 43.84
C ILE A 252 -13.62 2.13 44.66
N ASN A 253 -13.40 0.81 44.74
CA ASN A 253 -14.27 -0.10 45.48
C ASN A 253 -14.32 0.26 46.96
N GLN A 254 -13.18 0.59 47.57
CA GLN A 254 -13.13 1.05 48.97
C GLN A 254 -13.91 2.35 49.20
N LEU A 255 -13.89 3.28 48.24
CA LEU A 255 -14.65 4.52 48.32
C LEU A 255 -16.15 4.31 48.15
N ILE A 256 -16.55 3.38 47.28
CA ILE A 256 -17.96 2.96 47.11
C ILE A 256 -18.47 2.31 48.41
N GLU A 257 -17.69 1.43 49.06
CA GLU A 257 -18.03 0.84 50.35
C GLU A 257 -18.21 1.90 51.46
N LYS A 258 -17.53 3.06 51.34
CA LYS A 258 -17.70 4.20 52.25
C LYS A 258 -18.89 5.11 51.87
N GLY A 259 -19.66 4.78 50.84
CA GLY A 259 -20.90 5.45 50.45
C GLY A 259 -20.80 6.46 49.31
N LEU A 260 -19.68 6.53 48.60
CA LEU A 260 -19.56 7.36 47.40
C LEU A 260 -20.22 6.66 46.19
N THR A 261 -20.72 7.47 45.26
CA THR A 261 -21.10 6.94 43.94
C THR A 261 -19.87 6.54 43.16
N GLU A 262 -20.02 5.65 42.18
CA GLU A 262 -18.91 5.19 41.33
C GLU A 262 -18.20 6.37 40.61
N ASP A 263 -18.96 7.36 40.15
CA ASP A 263 -18.41 8.53 39.47
C ASP A 263 -17.64 9.48 40.42
N GLU A 264 -18.09 9.62 41.68
CA GLU A 264 -17.37 10.32 42.71
C GLU A 264 -16.10 9.57 43.12
N ALA A 265 -16.20 8.27 43.36
CA ALA A 265 -15.08 7.41 43.69
C ALA A 265 -13.97 7.46 42.63
N LYS A 266 -14.32 7.40 41.35
CA LYS A 266 -13.35 7.55 40.24
C LYS A 266 -12.61 8.89 40.26
N LYS A 267 -13.26 9.96 40.65
CA LYS A 267 -12.66 11.30 40.70
C LYS A 267 -11.86 11.55 41.97
N GLN A 268 -12.16 10.85 43.05
CA GLN A 268 -11.59 11.10 44.38
C GLN A 268 -10.60 10.03 44.85
N ALA A 269 -10.40 8.97 44.08
CA ALA A 269 -9.41 7.97 44.42
C ALA A 269 -8.00 8.58 44.53
N PRO A 270 -7.23 8.29 45.57
CA PRO A 270 -5.91 8.89 45.81
C PRO A 270 -4.96 8.76 44.61
N LEU A 271 -4.87 7.57 44.01
CA LEU A 271 -3.97 7.32 42.88
C LEU A 271 -4.26 8.22 41.66
N ILE A 272 -5.53 8.47 41.33
CA ILE A 272 -5.82 9.34 40.18
C ILE A 272 -5.50 10.79 40.47
N LEU A 273 -5.70 11.24 41.70
CA LEU A 273 -5.34 12.60 42.12
C LEU A 273 -3.82 12.81 42.13
N GLU A 274 -3.06 11.81 42.59
CA GLU A 274 -1.58 11.85 42.53
C GLU A 274 -1.07 11.83 41.07
N ALA A 275 -1.67 11.04 40.20
CA ALA A 275 -1.31 11.03 38.77
C ALA A 275 -1.62 12.37 38.09
N GLN A 276 -2.72 13.04 38.47
CA GLN A 276 -3.05 14.38 37.99
C GLN A 276 -2.06 15.42 38.51
N GLU A 277 -1.64 15.30 39.79
CA GLU A 277 -0.61 16.16 40.35
C GLU A 277 0.75 15.95 39.68
N MET A 278 1.12 14.71 39.39
CA MET A 278 2.33 14.39 38.62
C MET A 278 2.30 15.02 37.21
N LEU A 279 1.15 15.04 36.54
CA LEU A 279 1.00 15.71 35.24
C LEU A 279 1.19 17.23 35.39
N ARG A 280 0.59 17.86 36.42
CA ARG A 280 0.78 19.30 36.68
C ARG A 280 2.25 19.65 36.95
N LYS A 281 2.95 18.81 37.72
CA LYS A 281 4.39 18.96 37.98
C LYS A 281 5.22 18.83 36.71
N TRP A 282 4.89 17.86 35.87
CA TRP A 282 5.55 17.70 34.58
C TRP A 282 5.35 18.97 33.71
N GLU A 283 4.12 19.47 33.60
CA GLU A 283 3.80 20.69 32.86
C GLU A 283 4.48 21.95 33.44
N ALA A 284 4.73 21.99 34.74
CA ALA A 284 5.48 23.05 35.42
C ALA A 284 7.01 22.91 35.31
N GLY A 285 7.52 21.82 34.73
CA GLY A 285 8.95 21.56 34.56
C GLY A 285 9.65 21.09 35.86
N ASP A 286 8.92 20.40 36.77
CA ASP A 286 9.52 19.80 37.97
C ASP A 286 10.64 18.82 37.58
N GLU A 287 11.87 19.09 38.02
CA GLU A 287 13.07 18.36 37.61
C GLU A 287 13.00 16.87 37.90
N GLN A 288 12.40 16.46 39.02
CA GLN A 288 12.31 15.03 39.38
C GLN A 288 11.31 14.31 38.53
N VAL A 289 10.13 14.90 38.27
CA VAL A 289 9.09 14.32 37.45
C VAL A 289 9.52 14.27 35.99
N VAL A 290 10.17 15.31 35.47
CA VAL A 290 10.71 15.33 34.10
C VAL A 290 11.80 14.29 33.94
N ALA A 291 12.74 14.14 34.88
CA ALA A 291 13.79 13.12 34.83
C ALA A 291 13.22 11.70 34.84
N LEU A 292 12.17 11.44 35.64
CA LEU A 292 11.48 10.14 35.63
C LEU A 292 10.77 9.89 34.30
N TRP A 293 10.11 10.90 33.75
CA TRP A 293 9.43 10.85 32.45
C TRP A 293 10.44 10.55 31.32
N GLU A 294 11.58 11.24 31.27
CA GLU A 294 12.65 10.99 30.28
C GLU A 294 13.18 9.56 30.40
N LYS A 295 13.46 9.10 31.62
CA LYS A 295 13.96 7.76 31.90
C LYS A 295 13.00 6.69 31.36
N MET A 296 11.72 6.74 31.74
CA MET A 296 10.75 5.73 31.37
C MET A 296 10.39 5.78 29.88
N ASN A 297 10.25 6.98 29.30
CA ASN A 297 10.03 7.09 27.86
C ASN A 297 11.23 6.61 27.03
N SER A 298 12.47 6.81 27.49
CA SER A 298 13.65 6.25 26.79
C SER A 298 13.59 4.73 26.67
N TRP A 299 13.09 4.04 27.69
CA TRP A 299 12.88 2.58 27.64
C TRP A 299 11.81 2.19 26.61
N VAL A 300 10.71 2.96 26.56
CA VAL A 300 9.62 2.70 25.62
C VAL A 300 10.05 2.97 24.18
N TYR A 301 10.77 4.06 23.94
CA TYR A 301 11.30 4.37 22.58
C TYR A 301 12.22 3.27 22.07
N ALA A 302 13.14 2.77 22.91
CA ALA A 302 13.99 1.64 22.57
C ALA A 302 13.17 0.36 22.29
N GLY A 303 12.09 0.15 23.06
CA GLY A 303 11.16 -0.94 22.85
C GLY A 303 10.41 -0.85 21.51
N PHE A 304 9.91 0.32 21.16
CA PHE A 304 9.23 0.55 19.87
C PHE A 304 10.19 0.37 18.69
N GLU A 305 11.41 0.89 18.78
CA GLU A 305 12.43 0.72 17.75
C GLU A 305 12.74 -0.76 17.49
N ALA A 306 12.85 -1.56 18.56
CA ALA A 306 13.04 -3.00 18.45
C ALA A 306 11.88 -3.68 17.72
N THR A 307 10.63 -3.31 18.03
CA THR A 307 9.44 -3.84 17.35
C THR A 307 9.39 -3.42 15.89
N TYR A 308 9.65 -2.14 15.57
CA TYR A 308 9.67 -1.64 14.18
C TYR A 308 10.74 -2.35 13.34
N LYS A 309 11.94 -2.52 13.89
CA LYS A 309 13.01 -3.28 13.25
C LYS A 309 12.60 -4.75 13.03
N ASN A 310 11.93 -5.36 13.99
CA ASN A 310 11.48 -6.75 13.91
C ASN A 310 10.42 -6.94 12.82
N ILE A 311 9.45 -6.02 12.72
CA ILE A 311 8.42 -6.05 11.67
C ILE A 311 8.92 -5.50 10.33
N GLY A 312 10.10 -4.87 10.28
CA GLY A 312 10.73 -4.37 9.05
C GLY A 312 10.08 -3.09 8.52
N VAL A 313 9.86 -2.10 9.41
CA VAL A 313 9.39 -0.76 9.05
C VAL A 313 10.29 0.31 9.62
N ASP A 314 10.27 1.51 9.05
CA ASP A 314 11.13 2.63 9.42
C ASP A 314 10.41 3.96 9.26
N PHE A 315 11.01 5.05 9.75
CA PHE A 315 10.52 6.42 9.66
C PHE A 315 11.64 7.36 9.26
N ASP A 316 11.31 8.37 8.45
CA ASP A 316 12.25 9.44 8.07
C ASP A 316 12.32 10.51 9.18
N CYS A 317 11.23 10.72 9.94
CA CYS A 317 11.18 11.62 11.07
C CYS A 317 10.12 11.19 12.10
N ASN A 318 10.38 11.57 13.37
CA ASN A 318 9.44 11.34 14.46
C ASN A 318 9.01 12.67 15.06
N TYR A 319 7.72 12.82 15.35
CA TYR A 319 7.17 13.88 16.16
C TYR A 319 6.79 13.32 17.53
N TYR A 320 6.93 14.14 18.57
CA TYR A 320 6.62 13.77 19.95
C TYR A 320 5.53 14.70 20.48
N GLU A 321 4.49 14.15 21.09
CA GLU A 321 3.39 14.95 21.62
C GLU A 321 3.91 15.95 22.67
N SER A 322 4.92 15.59 23.46
CA SER A 322 5.60 16.48 24.40
C SER A 322 6.15 17.76 23.77
N ASN A 323 6.48 17.74 22.47
CA ASN A 323 6.95 18.91 21.73
C ASN A 323 5.82 19.60 20.94
N THR A 324 4.82 18.82 20.50
CA THR A 324 3.79 19.33 19.58
C THR A 324 2.53 19.85 20.28
N TYR A 325 2.32 19.51 21.55
CA TYR A 325 1.08 19.88 22.27
C TYR A 325 0.87 21.39 22.45
N LEU A 326 1.93 22.19 22.35
CA LEU A 326 1.87 23.66 22.39
C LEU A 326 1.64 24.28 21.01
N LEU A 327 1.78 23.49 19.94
CA LEU A 327 1.57 23.97 18.59
C LEU A 327 0.10 24.31 18.35
N GLY A 328 -0.13 25.26 17.46
CA GLY A 328 -1.48 25.65 17.05
C GLY A 328 -2.04 26.87 17.77
N LYS A 329 -1.44 27.39 18.86
CA LYS A 329 -1.92 28.63 19.48
C LYS A 329 -1.81 29.82 18.54
N ASP A 330 -0.69 29.97 17.84
CA ASP A 330 -0.49 31.02 16.83
C ASP A 330 -1.51 30.94 15.70
N VAL A 331 -1.92 29.71 15.36
CA VAL A 331 -2.94 29.46 14.32
C VAL A 331 -4.34 29.90 14.78
N VAL A 332 -4.61 29.85 16.09
CA VAL A 332 -5.86 30.38 16.65
C VAL A 332 -5.92 31.90 16.45
N GLU A 333 -4.81 32.61 16.69
CA GLU A 333 -4.72 34.05 16.45
C GLU A 333 -4.87 34.39 14.97
N GLU A 334 -4.22 33.63 14.10
CA GLU A 334 -4.36 33.76 12.64
C GLU A 334 -5.81 33.54 12.20
N GLY A 335 -6.47 32.51 12.69
CA GLY A 335 -7.86 32.20 12.35
C GLY A 335 -8.85 33.27 12.85
N LEU A 336 -8.62 33.85 14.01
CA LEU A 336 -9.38 34.98 14.54
C LEU A 336 -9.18 36.24 13.67
N ALA A 337 -7.93 36.54 13.30
CA ALA A 337 -7.62 37.68 12.44
C ALA A 337 -8.25 37.57 11.05
N LYS A 338 -8.36 36.35 10.51
CA LYS A 338 -9.01 36.05 9.23
C LYS A 338 -10.54 35.96 9.33
N GLY A 339 -11.13 36.06 10.54
CA GLY A 339 -12.58 35.87 10.77
C GLY A 339 -13.09 34.43 10.52
N ILE A 340 -12.19 33.45 10.51
CA ILE A 340 -12.50 32.02 10.36
C ILE A 340 -12.91 31.44 11.72
N PHE A 341 -12.21 31.87 12.78
CA PHE A 341 -12.54 31.57 14.16
C PHE A 341 -13.21 32.76 14.82
N TYR A 342 -14.01 32.51 15.87
CA TYR A 342 -14.66 33.55 16.66
C TYR A 342 -14.64 33.20 18.13
N LYS A 343 -14.71 34.26 19.00
CA LYS A 343 -14.77 34.12 20.46
C LYS A 343 -16.21 34.10 20.91
N LYS A 344 -16.54 33.22 21.86
CA LYS A 344 -17.76 33.29 22.66
C LYS A 344 -17.58 34.18 23.91
N GLU A 345 -18.67 34.46 24.60
CA GLU A 345 -18.67 35.33 25.79
C GLU A 345 -17.75 34.85 26.93
N ASP A 346 -17.55 33.52 27.01
CA ASP A 346 -16.64 32.88 27.99
C ASP A 346 -15.16 32.90 27.58
N ASN A 347 -14.79 33.63 26.50
CA ASN A 347 -13.48 33.67 25.86
C ASN A 347 -13.03 32.38 25.16
N SER A 348 -13.85 31.33 25.11
CA SER A 348 -13.54 30.17 24.29
C SER A 348 -13.56 30.53 22.81
N VAL A 349 -12.70 29.86 22.01
CA VAL A 349 -12.59 30.08 20.55
C VAL A 349 -13.20 28.92 19.80
N TRP A 350 -14.03 29.23 18.84
CA TRP A 350 -14.82 28.28 18.06
C TRP A 350 -14.69 28.53 16.56
N ILE A 351 -15.03 27.50 15.78
CA ILE A 351 -15.27 27.61 14.34
C ILE A 351 -16.67 27.08 14.03
N ASP A 352 -17.41 27.83 13.18
CA ASP A 352 -18.70 27.39 12.65
C ASP A 352 -18.49 26.61 11.36
N LEU A 353 -18.78 25.32 11.40
CA LEU A 353 -18.76 24.40 10.25
C LEU A 353 -20.17 23.95 9.82
N THR A 354 -21.23 24.59 10.38
CA THR A 354 -22.62 24.26 10.06
C THR A 354 -23.00 24.51 8.60
N PRO A 355 -22.44 25.53 7.91
CA PRO A 355 -22.63 25.69 6.47
C PRO A 355 -22.09 24.53 5.61
N ASP A 356 -21.13 23.76 6.16
CA ASP A 356 -20.51 22.61 5.51
C ASP A 356 -21.15 21.28 5.96
N GLY A 357 -22.26 21.35 6.73
CA GLY A 357 -22.98 20.19 7.24
C GLY A 357 -22.31 19.48 8.40
N LEU A 358 -21.48 20.19 9.18
CA LEU A 358 -20.83 19.72 10.41
C LEU A 358 -21.28 20.59 11.59
N ASP A 359 -20.81 20.27 12.81
CA ASP A 359 -21.13 21.07 14.00
C ASP A 359 -20.12 22.20 14.20
N GLU A 360 -20.49 23.21 15.05
CA GLU A 360 -19.50 24.11 15.62
C GLU A 360 -18.45 23.32 16.40
N LYS A 361 -17.18 23.74 16.29
CA LYS A 361 -16.06 23.06 16.98
C LYS A 361 -15.28 24.02 17.84
N LEU A 362 -15.03 23.58 19.08
CA LEU A 362 -14.13 24.24 20.01
C LEU A 362 -12.70 24.11 19.50
N VAL A 363 -12.01 25.23 19.40
CA VAL A 363 -10.59 25.32 19.01
C VAL A 363 -9.72 25.65 20.23
N LEU A 364 -10.20 26.53 21.14
CA LEU A 364 -9.48 26.88 22.36
C LEU A 364 -10.48 27.00 23.53
N ARG A 365 -10.15 26.44 24.69
CA ARG A 365 -10.98 26.56 25.89
C ARG A 365 -10.96 27.96 26.44
N SER A 366 -11.92 28.30 27.33
CA SER A 366 -12.06 29.59 27.97
C SER A 366 -10.84 29.97 28.84
N ASP A 367 -10.12 28.98 29.38
CA ASP A 367 -8.87 29.14 30.13
C ASP A 367 -7.62 29.28 29.24
N GLY A 368 -7.78 29.31 27.91
CA GLY A 368 -6.68 29.43 26.97
C GLY A 368 -5.94 28.11 26.69
N THR A 369 -6.45 26.97 27.18
CA THR A 369 -5.85 25.68 26.90
C THR A 369 -6.32 25.10 25.54
N SER A 370 -5.39 24.49 24.81
CA SER A 370 -5.65 23.85 23.52
C SER A 370 -6.47 22.57 23.69
N VAL A 371 -7.25 22.24 22.66
CA VAL A 371 -7.89 20.93 22.50
C VAL A 371 -7.10 20.09 21.50
N TYR A 372 -7.36 18.78 21.40
CA TYR A 372 -6.69 17.90 20.43
C TYR A 372 -6.74 18.44 19.01
N MET A 373 -7.88 19.00 18.58
CA MET A 373 -8.02 19.61 17.25
C MET A 373 -6.97 20.69 16.98
N THR A 374 -6.70 21.55 17.96
CA THR A 374 -5.71 22.64 17.84
C THR A 374 -4.30 22.10 17.72
N GLN A 375 -3.98 21.05 18.48
CA GLN A 375 -2.68 20.38 18.43
C GLN A 375 -2.45 19.73 17.07
N ASP A 376 -3.48 19.07 16.51
CA ASP A 376 -3.40 18.42 15.19
C ASP A 376 -3.26 19.43 14.06
N ILE A 377 -3.98 20.57 14.14
CA ILE A 377 -3.79 21.69 13.20
C ILE A 377 -2.34 22.19 13.26
N GLY A 378 -1.83 22.45 14.47
CA GLY A 378 -0.46 22.92 14.68
C GLY A 378 0.58 21.92 14.17
N THR A 379 0.40 20.64 14.46
CA THR A 379 1.30 19.57 13.99
C THR A 379 1.30 19.45 12.46
N ALA A 380 0.14 19.53 11.81
CA ALA A 380 0.06 19.49 10.35
C ALA A 380 0.81 20.67 9.71
N ILE A 381 0.66 21.87 10.26
CA ILE A 381 1.36 23.07 9.79
C ILE A 381 2.87 22.95 10.04
N GLN A 382 3.28 22.45 11.21
CA GLN A 382 4.69 22.28 11.56
C GLN A 382 5.38 21.33 10.57
N ARG A 383 4.74 20.25 10.17
CA ARG A 383 5.28 19.30 9.16
C ARG A 383 5.62 19.96 7.83
N VAL A 384 4.78 20.87 7.36
CA VAL A 384 5.05 21.61 6.12
C VAL A 384 6.13 22.68 6.30
N LYS A 385 6.30 23.22 7.51
CA LYS A 385 7.44 24.10 7.85
C LYS A 385 8.76 23.33 7.85
N ASP A 386 8.76 22.11 8.42
CA ASP A 386 9.95 21.26 8.50
C ASP A 386 10.31 20.65 7.13
N PHE A 387 9.31 20.35 6.30
CA PHE A 387 9.43 19.79 4.96
C PHE A 387 8.68 20.66 3.93
N PRO A 388 9.25 21.78 3.46
CA PRO A 388 8.53 22.76 2.61
C PRO A 388 8.11 22.23 1.22
N ASP A 389 8.65 21.10 0.82
CA ASP A 389 8.28 20.42 -0.42
C ASP A 389 7.08 19.47 -0.27
N VAL A 390 6.55 19.27 0.95
CA VAL A 390 5.32 18.49 1.17
C VAL A 390 4.12 19.23 0.57
N GLY A 391 3.38 18.54 -0.30
CA GLY A 391 2.18 19.04 -0.94
C GLY A 391 0.90 18.30 -0.56
N GLY A 392 0.99 17.32 0.34
CA GLY A 392 -0.14 16.56 0.85
C GLY A 392 0.28 15.51 1.88
N MET A 393 -0.67 15.00 2.67
CA MET A 393 -0.40 14.04 3.73
C MET A 393 -1.44 12.93 3.74
N VAL A 394 -0.99 11.72 4.08
CA VAL A 394 -1.82 10.55 4.32
C VAL A 394 -1.74 10.20 5.81
N TYR A 395 -2.87 10.19 6.48
CA TYR A 395 -2.99 9.82 7.90
C TYR A 395 -3.58 8.42 8.01
N THR A 396 -2.79 7.45 8.47
CA THR A 396 -3.22 6.06 8.64
C THR A 396 -3.81 5.87 10.04
N VAL A 397 -5.12 6.01 10.17
CA VAL A 397 -5.81 5.98 11.47
C VAL A 397 -7.10 5.17 11.38
N GLY A 398 -7.54 4.55 12.48
CA GLY A 398 -8.75 3.76 12.55
C GLY A 398 -10.02 4.56 12.20
N ASN A 399 -11.03 3.88 11.71
CA ASN A 399 -12.27 4.49 11.22
C ASN A 399 -13.11 5.19 12.31
N GLU A 400 -12.81 4.97 13.58
CA GLU A 400 -13.41 5.71 14.69
C GLU A 400 -13.06 7.20 14.69
N GLN A 401 -12.01 7.60 13.95
CA GLN A 401 -11.56 8.99 13.81
C GLN A 401 -12.03 9.67 12.50
N ASP A 402 -12.89 9.02 11.71
CA ASP A 402 -13.35 9.56 10.41
C ASP A 402 -13.91 10.98 10.54
N TYR A 403 -14.71 11.23 11.57
CA TYR A 403 -15.30 12.53 11.81
C TYR A 403 -14.25 13.59 12.21
N HIS A 404 -13.29 13.22 13.04
CA HIS A 404 -12.21 14.09 13.47
C HIS A 404 -11.37 14.58 12.29
N PHE A 405 -10.94 13.67 11.41
CA PHE A 405 -10.16 14.02 10.22
C PHE A 405 -10.96 14.85 9.20
N LYS A 406 -12.25 14.57 9.05
CA LYS A 406 -13.13 15.40 8.20
C LYS A 406 -13.14 16.85 8.68
N VAL A 407 -13.25 17.07 9.99
CA VAL A 407 -13.22 18.40 10.62
C VAL A 407 -11.84 19.04 10.46
N LEU A 408 -10.75 18.33 10.79
CA LEU A 408 -9.37 18.81 10.69
C LEU A 408 -9.05 19.31 9.27
N PHE A 409 -9.36 18.51 8.26
CA PHE A 409 -9.07 18.85 6.85
C PHE A 409 -9.86 20.07 6.40
N LEU A 410 -11.12 20.18 6.83
CA LEU A 410 -11.95 21.32 6.50
C LEU A 410 -11.44 22.63 7.15
N ILE A 411 -11.00 22.56 8.41
CA ILE A 411 -10.41 23.71 9.11
C ILE A 411 -9.16 24.20 8.39
N LEU A 412 -8.24 23.29 8.04
CA LEU A 412 -7.01 23.63 7.32
C LEU A 412 -7.28 24.26 5.95
N LYS A 413 -8.30 23.78 5.22
CA LYS A 413 -8.76 24.37 3.96
C LYS A 413 -9.30 25.79 4.17
N LYS A 414 -10.17 26.00 5.17
CA LYS A 414 -10.72 27.31 5.50
C LYS A 414 -9.64 28.32 5.92
N LEU A 415 -8.58 27.85 6.58
CA LEU A 415 -7.39 28.65 6.91
C LEU A 415 -6.58 29.06 5.68
N GLY A 416 -6.82 28.45 4.51
CA GLY A 416 -6.22 28.80 3.23
C GLY A 416 -4.90 28.09 2.93
N TYR A 417 -4.66 26.92 3.49
CA TYR A 417 -3.49 26.11 3.16
C TYR A 417 -3.73 25.26 1.91
N ASP A 418 -3.04 25.56 0.79
CA ASP A 418 -3.20 24.86 -0.49
C ASP A 418 -2.97 23.35 -0.40
N TRP A 419 -1.99 22.92 0.41
CA TRP A 419 -1.70 21.50 0.61
C TRP A 419 -2.85 20.75 1.33
N ALA A 420 -3.77 21.45 1.97
CA ALA A 420 -4.93 20.84 2.63
C ALA A 420 -5.91 20.18 1.64
N GLU A 421 -5.87 20.55 0.34
CA GLU A 421 -6.65 19.87 -0.71
C GLU A 421 -6.18 18.43 -0.96
N HIS A 422 -4.95 18.10 -0.57
CA HIS A 422 -4.30 16.81 -0.77
C HIS A 422 -4.09 16.03 0.53
N LEU A 423 -4.91 16.32 1.55
CA LEU A 423 -4.97 15.52 2.76
C LEU A 423 -5.88 14.32 2.58
N TYR A 424 -5.43 13.18 3.06
CA TYR A 424 -6.19 11.93 2.96
C TYR A 424 -6.17 11.16 4.28
N HIS A 425 -7.33 10.77 4.78
CA HIS A 425 -7.46 9.84 5.88
C HIS A 425 -7.53 8.42 5.33
N LEU A 426 -6.45 7.66 5.46
CA LEU A 426 -6.42 6.23 5.22
C LEU A 426 -7.13 5.52 6.39
N SER A 427 -8.46 5.64 6.37
CA SER A 427 -9.34 5.02 7.35
C SER A 427 -9.35 3.52 7.20
N TYR A 428 -9.15 2.79 8.31
CA TYR A 428 -9.15 1.34 8.28
C TYR A 428 -10.04 0.73 9.36
N GLY A 429 -10.61 -0.45 9.04
CA GLY A 429 -11.42 -1.22 9.98
C GLY A 429 -10.58 -1.94 11.03
N MET A 430 -11.18 -2.37 12.11
CA MET A 430 -10.49 -3.06 13.22
C MET A 430 -10.06 -4.48 12.84
N VAL A 431 -9.06 -5.01 13.59
CA VAL A 431 -8.68 -6.42 13.55
C VAL A 431 -9.20 -7.09 14.81
N ASP A 432 -9.94 -8.15 14.62
CA ASP A 432 -10.45 -8.99 15.71
C ASP A 432 -9.75 -10.34 15.69
N LEU A 433 -9.71 -11.02 16.84
CA LEU A 433 -9.24 -12.39 16.98
C LEU A 433 -10.45 -13.32 17.14
N PRO A 434 -10.33 -14.62 16.81
CA PRO A 434 -11.38 -15.61 17.08
C PRO A 434 -11.81 -15.65 18.54
N SER A 435 -10.92 -15.32 19.48
CA SER A 435 -11.18 -15.21 20.93
C SER A 435 -11.99 -13.98 21.34
N GLY A 436 -12.26 -13.04 20.41
CA GLY A 436 -13.04 -11.83 20.65
C GLY A 436 -12.25 -10.52 20.58
N LYS A 437 -12.88 -9.40 21.02
CA LYS A 437 -12.29 -8.07 20.99
C LYS A 437 -11.17 -7.93 22.02
N MET A 438 -10.08 -7.27 21.60
CA MET A 438 -8.98 -6.90 22.49
C MET A 438 -9.36 -5.76 23.43
N LYS A 439 -9.03 -5.89 24.74
CA LYS A 439 -9.23 -4.82 25.73
C LYS A 439 -7.92 -4.54 26.47
N SER A 440 -7.28 -3.43 26.14
CA SER A 440 -5.95 -3.07 26.69
C SER A 440 -5.91 -2.84 28.19
N ARG A 441 -7.03 -2.40 28.81
CA ARG A 441 -7.11 -2.18 30.27
C ARG A 441 -7.27 -3.48 31.06
N GLU A 442 -7.66 -4.57 30.43
CA GLU A 442 -7.89 -5.87 31.07
C GLU A 442 -6.73 -6.85 30.84
N GLY A 443 -5.63 -6.41 30.18
CA GLY A 443 -4.49 -7.27 29.87
C GLY A 443 -4.77 -8.35 28.79
N THR A 444 -5.89 -8.24 28.07
CA THR A 444 -6.31 -9.21 27.02
C THR A 444 -5.91 -8.76 25.61
N VAL A 445 -4.90 -7.90 25.50
CA VAL A 445 -4.39 -7.42 24.21
C VAL A 445 -3.23 -8.30 23.77
N VAL A 446 -3.27 -8.77 22.53
CA VAL A 446 -2.14 -9.50 21.95
C VAL A 446 -1.04 -8.51 21.61
N ASP A 447 0.07 -8.61 22.32
CA ASP A 447 1.31 -7.88 22.09
C ASP A 447 1.84 -8.17 20.69
N ALA A 448 2.38 -7.15 20.01
CA ALA A 448 2.88 -7.29 18.64
C ALA A 448 4.09 -8.22 18.55
N ASP A 449 4.98 -8.19 19.54
CA ASP A 449 6.16 -9.05 19.56
C ASP A 449 5.79 -10.50 19.88
N ASP A 450 4.88 -10.72 20.83
CA ASP A 450 4.34 -12.05 21.13
C ASP A 450 3.66 -12.63 19.88
N LEU A 451 2.84 -11.84 19.17
CA LEU A 451 2.20 -12.25 17.92
C LEU A 451 3.23 -12.64 16.84
N MET A 452 4.28 -11.84 16.63
CA MET A 452 5.31 -12.14 15.64
C MET A 452 6.10 -13.40 16.00
N SER A 453 6.32 -13.64 17.30
CA SER A 453 6.93 -14.87 17.81
C SER A 453 6.05 -16.08 17.54
N ASP A 454 4.76 -16.02 17.88
CA ASP A 454 3.80 -17.09 17.66
C ASP A 454 3.67 -17.45 16.17
N MET A 455 3.67 -16.44 15.30
CA MET A 455 3.67 -16.65 13.85
C MET A 455 4.93 -17.37 13.36
N THR A 456 6.09 -17.05 13.96
CA THR A 456 7.35 -17.72 13.65
C THR A 456 7.34 -19.17 14.10
N VAL A 457 6.81 -19.46 15.30
CA VAL A 457 6.64 -20.82 15.82
C VAL A 457 5.68 -21.64 14.95
N THR A 458 4.52 -21.08 14.60
CA THR A 458 3.55 -21.73 13.71
C THR A 458 4.16 -22.05 12.34
N ALA A 459 4.93 -21.13 11.77
CA ALA A 459 5.63 -21.37 10.51
C ALA A 459 6.68 -22.48 10.62
N LYS A 460 7.38 -22.57 11.75
CA LYS A 460 8.33 -23.65 12.04
C LYS A 460 7.63 -25.01 12.08
N GLU A 461 6.56 -25.14 12.86
CA GLU A 461 5.80 -26.39 12.99
C GLU A 461 5.34 -26.91 11.63
N ILE A 462 4.72 -26.05 10.81
CA ILE A 462 4.22 -26.42 9.48
C ILE A 462 5.37 -26.76 8.52
N SER A 463 6.49 -26.02 8.58
CA SER A 463 7.65 -26.28 7.71
C SER A 463 8.35 -27.59 8.05
N GLU A 464 8.42 -27.97 9.32
CA GLU A 464 8.98 -29.25 9.78
C GLU A 464 8.09 -30.44 9.35
N GLU A 465 6.77 -30.30 9.42
CA GLU A 465 5.83 -31.32 8.91
C GLU A 465 6.01 -31.58 7.40
N LEU A 466 6.35 -30.56 6.63
CA LEU A 466 6.59 -30.69 5.19
C LEU A 466 7.95 -31.30 4.82
N GLY A 467 8.89 -31.39 5.77
CA GLY A 467 10.16 -32.13 5.63
C GLY A 467 11.14 -31.60 4.58
N LYS A 468 11.08 -30.33 4.17
CA LYS A 468 11.80 -29.79 3.00
C LYS A 468 13.07 -28.97 3.34
N LEU A 469 13.48 -28.90 4.60
CA LEU A 469 14.57 -28.01 5.07
C LEU A 469 15.91 -28.74 5.23
N GLU A 470 16.13 -29.82 4.50
CA GLU A 470 17.41 -30.53 4.53
C GLU A 470 18.57 -29.68 3.98
N GLY A 471 19.71 -29.73 4.67
CA GLY A 471 20.93 -29.03 4.25
C GLY A 471 21.02 -27.55 4.65
N LEU A 472 20.06 -27.01 5.44
CA LEU A 472 20.14 -25.67 6.04
C LEU A 472 20.69 -25.75 7.48
N SER A 473 21.51 -24.76 7.88
CA SER A 473 21.94 -24.59 9.27
C SER A 473 20.75 -24.21 10.18
N THR A 474 20.94 -24.28 11.49
CA THR A 474 19.89 -23.87 12.45
C THR A 474 19.53 -22.40 12.28
N GLU A 475 20.54 -21.54 12.13
CA GLU A 475 20.36 -20.09 11.94
C GLU A 475 19.63 -19.77 10.64
N GLU A 476 19.93 -20.49 9.54
CA GLU A 476 19.22 -20.37 8.26
C GLU A 476 17.75 -20.80 8.40
N LYS A 477 17.48 -21.88 9.13
CA LYS A 477 16.11 -22.34 9.42
C LYS A 477 15.35 -21.31 10.24
N ASP A 478 15.93 -20.80 11.32
CA ASP A 478 15.29 -19.80 12.18
C ASP A 478 14.97 -18.52 11.42
N SER A 479 15.91 -18.04 10.59
CA SER A 479 15.69 -16.90 9.70
C SER A 479 14.57 -17.15 8.70
N LEU A 480 14.51 -18.35 8.12
CA LEU A 480 13.46 -18.76 7.17
C LEU A 480 12.09 -18.84 7.85
N HIS A 481 11.99 -19.46 9.03
CA HIS A 481 10.73 -19.54 9.78
C HIS A 481 10.20 -18.16 10.14
N LYS A 482 11.10 -17.25 10.56
CA LYS A 482 10.74 -15.84 10.80
C LYS A 482 10.22 -15.17 9.53
N MET A 483 10.91 -15.34 8.39
CA MET A 483 10.52 -14.75 7.11
C MET A 483 9.14 -15.26 6.66
N ILE A 484 8.86 -16.56 6.81
CA ILE A 484 7.57 -17.17 6.48
C ILE A 484 6.48 -16.66 7.42
N GLY A 485 6.72 -16.68 8.73
CA GLY A 485 5.74 -16.25 9.74
C GLY A 485 5.36 -14.78 9.59
N LEU A 486 6.36 -13.90 9.43
CA LEU A 486 6.11 -12.47 9.18
C LEU A 486 5.47 -12.23 7.81
N GLY A 487 5.87 -12.98 6.78
CA GLY A 487 5.25 -12.91 5.45
C GLY A 487 3.78 -13.30 5.49
N ALA A 488 3.43 -14.34 6.24
CA ALA A 488 2.06 -14.78 6.46
C ALA A 488 1.21 -13.70 7.14
N LEU A 489 1.70 -13.15 8.27
CA LEU A 489 1.04 -12.07 9.02
C LEU A 489 0.78 -10.85 8.15
N LYS A 490 1.83 -10.33 7.50
CA LYS A 490 1.76 -9.11 6.67
C LYS A 490 0.80 -9.30 5.50
N TYR A 491 0.93 -10.41 4.79
CA TYR A 491 0.09 -10.70 3.64
C TYR A 491 -1.39 -10.85 4.03
N TYR A 492 -1.69 -11.55 5.12
CA TYR A 492 -3.06 -11.74 5.60
C TYR A 492 -3.76 -10.42 5.90
N ILE A 493 -3.03 -9.49 6.51
CA ILE A 493 -3.54 -8.16 6.83
C ILE A 493 -3.69 -7.29 5.56
N LEU A 494 -2.69 -7.31 4.66
CA LEU A 494 -2.61 -6.39 3.53
C LEU A 494 -3.43 -6.84 2.31
N LYS A 495 -3.78 -8.13 2.17
CA LYS A 495 -4.64 -8.62 1.08
C LYS A 495 -6.09 -8.15 1.16
N VAL A 496 -6.51 -7.65 2.33
CA VAL A 496 -7.87 -7.19 2.60
C VAL A 496 -7.95 -5.68 2.41
N ASP A 497 -9.05 -5.21 1.78
CA ASP A 497 -9.31 -3.78 1.65
C ASP A 497 -9.19 -3.06 3.01
N PRO A 498 -8.47 -1.93 3.11
CA PRO A 498 -8.28 -1.23 4.37
C PRO A 498 -9.56 -0.95 5.14
N LYS A 499 -10.65 -0.58 4.47
CA LYS A 499 -11.93 -0.24 5.12
C LYS A 499 -12.66 -1.44 5.74
N LYS A 500 -12.31 -2.66 5.35
CA LYS A 500 -12.95 -3.87 5.88
C LYS A 500 -12.35 -4.27 7.23
N ARG A 501 -13.19 -4.80 8.12
CA ARG A 501 -12.72 -5.49 9.33
C ARG A 501 -12.05 -6.81 8.96
N ILE A 502 -11.09 -7.23 9.76
CA ILE A 502 -10.38 -8.51 9.61
C ILE A 502 -10.62 -9.34 10.86
N LEU A 503 -10.98 -10.61 10.67
CA LEU A 503 -10.83 -11.65 11.69
C LEU A 503 -9.49 -12.34 11.41
N PHE A 504 -8.50 -12.12 12.26
CA PHE A 504 -7.16 -12.68 12.06
C PHE A 504 -7.04 -14.06 12.70
N ASP A 505 -6.79 -15.07 11.88
CA ASP A 505 -6.49 -16.44 12.31
C ASP A 505 -5.02 -16.79 11.98
N PRO A 506 -4.16 -16.97 13.01
CA PRO A 506 -2.76 -17.30 12.81
C PRO A 506 -2.53 -18.58 11.97
N LYS A 507 -3.31 -19.64 12.21
CA LYS A 507 -3.15 -20.92 11.52
C LYS A 507 -3.54 -20.83 10.05
N GLU A 508 -4.67 -20.19 9.75
CA GLU A 508 -5.12 -19.96 8.37
C GLU A 508 -4.11 -19.11 7.59
N SER A 509 -3.47 -18.14 8.25
CA SER A 509 -2.54 -17.22 7.60
C SER A 509 -1.24 -17.88 7.12
N VAL A 510 -0.78 -18.94 7.77
CA VAL A 510 0.48 -19.66 7.47
C VAL A 510 0.26 -20.82 6.48
N ASP A 511 -0.95 -21.10 6.03
CA ASP A 511 -1.23 -22.17 5.08
C ASP A 511 -0.42 -22.01 3.78
N PHE A 512 0.21 -23.10 3.33
CA PHE A 512 0.95 -23.19 2.07
C PHE A 512 0.05 -23.43 0.85
N ALA A 513 -1.24 -23.47 1.04
CA ALA A 513 -2.25 -23.53 0.00
C ALA A 513 -3.15 -22.29 0.03
N GLY A 514 -3.79 -21.96 -1.07
CA GLY A 514 -4.73 -20.85 -1.13
C GLY A 514 -4.09 -19.46 -1.20
N ASN A 515 -4.84 -18.44 -0.81
CA ASN A 515 -4.44 -17.03 -0.92
C ASN A 515 -3.66 -16.57 0.33
N THR A 516 -2.41 -17.01 0.45
CA THR A 516 -1.53 -16.77 1.60
C THR A 516 -0.14 -16.29 1.20
N GLY A 517 0.55 -15.61 2.13
CA GLY A 517 1.95 -15.20 1.93
C GLY A 517 2.88 -16.38 1.66
N PRO A 518 2.85 -17.44 2.48
CA PRO A 518 3.67 -18.63 2.28
C PRO A 518 3.47 -19.34 0.94
N PHE A 519 2.26 -19.38 0.40
CA PHE A 519 2.01 -19.92 -0.94
C PHE A 519 2.78 -19.15 -2.03
N ILE A 520 2.81 -17.83 -1.93
CA ILE A 520 3.53 -16.96 -2.86
C ILE A 520 5.05 -17.10 -2.66
N GLN A 521 5.52 -17.11 -1.40
CA GLN A 521 6.92 -17.32 -1.05
C GLN A 521 7.44 -18.67 -1.53
N TYR A 522 6.65 -19.73 -1.40
CA TYR A 522 6.98 -21.07 -1.91
C TYR A 522 7.11 -21.08 -3.43
N THR A 523 6.23 -20.38 -4.15
CA THR A 523 6.33 -20.29 -5.61
C THR A 523 7.58 -19.51 -6.03
N TYR A 524 7.94 -18.44 -5.31
CA TYR A 524 9.20 -17.73 -5.54
C TYR A 524 10.43 -18.64 -5.32
N ALA A 525 10.47 -19.40 -4.23
CA ALA A 525 11.54 -20.36 -3.95
C ALA A 525 11.64 -21.47 -5.03
N ARG A 526 10.49 -21.93 -5.56
CA ARG A 526 10.42 -22.84 -6.71
C ARG A 526 11.08 -22.22 -7.94
N ILE A 527 10.76 -20.98 -8.27
CA ILE A 527 11.39 -20.25 -9.37
C ILE A 527 12.91 -20.20 -9.17
N GLN A 528 13.37 -19.81 -7.97
CA GLN A 528 14.79 -19.77 -7.65
C GLN A 528 15.48 -21.15 -7.80
N SER A 529 14.76 -22.23 -7.53
CA SER A 529 15.26 -23.60 -7.76
C SER A 529 15.42 -23.90 -9.25
N ILE A 530 14.50 -23.44 -10.10
CA ILE A 530 14.61 -23.59 -11.57
C ILE A 530 15.84 -22.83 -12.07
N LEU A 531 16.03 -21.57 -11.64
CA LEU A 531 17.15 -20.74 -12.07
C LEU A 531 18.49 -21.35 -11.65
N ARG A 532 18.60 -21.91 -10.44
CA ARG A 532 19.83 -22.62 -10.00
C ARG A 532 20.12 -23.90 -10.76
N LYS A 533 19.11 -24.57 -11.30
CA LYS A 533 19.24 -25.80 -12.09
C LYS A 533 19.46 -25.54 -13.58
N ALA A 534 19.28 -24.31 -14.04
CA ALA A 534 19.59 -23.91 -15.40
C ALA A 534 21.13 -23.78 -15.51
N ASP A 535 21.77 -24.79 -16.13
CA ASP A 535 23.21 -24.91 -16.32
C ASP A 535 23.69 -24.33 -17.65
N PHE A 536 22.89 -23.43 -18.23
CA PHE A 536 23.13 -22.76 -19.50
C PHE A 536 22.92 -21.25 -19.39
N ASP A 537 23.51 -20.50 -20.31
CA ASP A 537 23.31 -19.05 -20.40
C ASP A 537 21.91 -18.75 -20.96
N TYR A 538 21.09 -18.08 -20.14
CA TYR A 538 19.75 -17.61 -20.51
C TYR A 538 19.67 -16.06 -20.59
N SER A 539 20.81 -15.38 -20.71
CA SER A 539 20.84 -13.92 -20.87
C SER A 539 20.59 -13.43 -22.30
N SER A 540 20.64 -14.35 -23.28
CA SER A 540 20.48 -14.03 -24.70
C SER A 540 19.07 -13.59 -25.05
N VAL A 541 18.95 -12.67 -26.03
CA VAL A 541 17.66 -12.22 -26.56
C VAL A 541 16.92 -13.40 -27.23
N ILE A 542 15.61 -13.48 -27.03
CA ILE A 542 14.73 -14.50 -27.61
C ILE A 542 14.85 -14.53 -29.14
N SER A 543 14.98 -15.71 -29.73
CA SER A 543 15.07 -15.86 -31.17
C SER A 543 13.74 -15.55 -31.86
N SER A 544 13.82 -15.14 -33.14
CA SER A 544 12.65 -14.84 -33.98
C SER A 544 11.66 -16.01 -34.18
N GLU A 545 12.08 -17.25 -33.91
CA GLU A 545 11.19 -18.42 -34.00
C GLU A 545 10.27 -18.51 -32.76
N VAL A 546 10.78 -18.20 -31.55
CA VAL A 546 9.97 -18.14 -30.33
C VAL A 546 8.97 -16.97 -30.39
N GLU A 547 9.33 -15.88 -31.08
CA GLU A 547 8.45 -14.75 -31.28
C GLU A 547 7.14 -15.06 -32.04
N LYS A 548 7.10 -16.15 -32.78
CA LYS A 548 5.95 -16.45 -33.68
C LYS A 548 4.89 -17.38 -33.08
N THR A 549 5.22 -18.16 -32.06
CA THR A 549 4.31 -19.14 -31.46
C THR A 549 4.53 -19.31 -29.97
N LEU A 550 3.71 -18.60 -29.17
CA LEU A 550 3.67 -18.77 -27.71
C LEU A 550 2.68 -19.88 -27.34
N HIS A 551 3.02 -20.67 -26.34
CA HIS A 551 2.03 -21.51 -25.68
C HIS A 551 1.01 -20.61 -24.95
N GLU A 552 -0.26 -21.00 -24.88
CA GLU A 552 -1.32 -20.20 -24.24
C GLU A 552 -0.94 -19.74 -22.83
N LYS A 553 -0.33 -20.63 -22.03
CA LYS A 553 0.12 -20.31 -20.67
C LYS A 553 1.30 -19.33 -20.61
N GLU A 554 2.17 -19.34 -21.59
CA GLU A 554 3.24 -18.36 -21.74
C GLU A 554 2.66 -16.97 -22.04
N LYS A 555 1.70 -16.92 -22.96
CA LYS A 555 0.99 -15.68 -23.34
C LYS A 555 0.22 -15.08 -22.17
N GLU A 556 -0.51 -15.91 -21.40
CA GLU A 556 -1.26 -15.45 -20.22
C GLU A 556 -0.33 -14.86 -19.13
N LEU A 557 0.84 -15.47 -18.88
CA LEU A 557 1.83 -14.91 -17.97
C LEU A 557 2.35 -13.54 -18.44
N ILE A 558 2.65 -13.38 -19.72
CA ILE A 558 3.11 -12.11 -20.28
C ILE A 558 2.02 -11.03 -20.13
N LYS A 559 0.75 -11.37 -20.38
CA LYS A 559 -0.38 -10.46 -20.14
C LYS A 559 -0.48 -10.03 -18.69
N ASN A 560 -0.31 -10.95 -17.74
CA ASN A 560 -0.31 -10.62 -16.32
C ASN A 560 0.86 -9.69 -15.97
N LEU A 561 2.06 -9.96 -16.48
CA LEU A 561 3.21 -9.08 -16.29
C LEU A 561 2.95 -7.68 -16.85
N ALA A 562 2.29 -7.56 -18.00
CA ALA A 562 1.98 -6.28 -18.61
C ALA A 562 1.07 -5.38 -17.76
N GLN A 563 0.26 -5.96 -16.89
CA GLN A 563 -0.64 -5.21 -15.99
C GLN A 563 0.09 -4.59 -14.78
N PHE A 564 1.28 -5.09 -14.42
CA PHE A 564 1.94 -4.72 -13.17
C PHE A 564 2.15 -3.21 -12.98
N PRO A 565 2.64 -2.44 -13.97
CA PRO A 565 2.80 -0.99 -13.83
C PRO A 565 1.48 -0.26 -13.53
N GLU A 566 0.40 -0.67 -14.19
CA GLU A 566 -0.93 -0.08 -13.99
C GLU A 566 -1.49 -0.39 -12.60
N VAL A 567 -1.28 -1.63 -12.12
CA VAL A 567 -1.68 -2.06 -10.78
C VAL A 567 -0.98 -1.20 -9.71
N ILE A 568 0.31 -0.89 -9.87
CA ILE A 568 1.05 0.00 -8.95
C ILE A 568 0.42 1.40 -8.95
N GLN A 569 0.15 1.98 -10.14
CA GLN A 569 -0.45 3.31 -10.24
C GLN A 569 -1.85 3.34 -9.62
N GLN A 570 -2.67 2.30 -9.85
CA GLN A 570 -4.00 2.21 -9.27
C GLN A 570 -3.94 2.03 -7.74
N ALA A 571 -3.01 1.20 -7.25
CA ALA A 571 -2.78 1.02 -5.80
C ALA A 571 -2.34 2.34 -5.13
N ALA A 572 -1.44 3.09 -5.77
CA ALA A 572 -1.01 4.41 -5.32
C ALA A 572 -2.16 5.42 -5.31
N LYS A 573 -2.98 5.45 -6.37
CA LYS A 573 -4.13 6.36 -6.48
C LYS A 573 -5.21 6.10 -5.44
N THR A 574 -5.41 4.84 -5.07
CA THR A 574 -6.47 4.43 -4.13
C THR A 574 -5.94 4.15 -2.73
N TYR A 575 -4.64 4.30 -2.51
CA TYR A 575 -3.97 3.97 -1.25
C TYR A 575 -4.29 2.55 -0.75
N SER A 576 -4.31 1.57 -1.67
CA SER A 576 -4.77 0.19 -1.39
C SER A 576 -3.67 -0.86 -1.62
N PRO A 577 -2.97 -1.32 -0.58
CA PRO A 577 -2.03 -2.43 -0.67
C PRO A 577 -2.68 -3.73 -1.16
N ALA A 578 -3.98 -3.90 -0.94
CA ALA A 578 -4.72 -5.09 -1.36
C ALA A 578 -4.67 -5.32 -2.88
N LEU A 579 -4.55 -4.27 -3.69
CA LEU A 579 -4.41 -4.42 -5.14
C LEU A 579 -3.08 -5.10 -5.50
N ILE A 580 -1.98 -4.73 -4.83
CA ILE A 580 -0.66 -5.38 -5.03
C ILE A 580 -0.70 -6.83 -4.56
N ALA A 581 -1.26 -7.08 -3.37
CA ALA A 581 -1.34 -8.43 -2.80
C ALA A 581 -2.14 -9.38 -3.69
N ASN A 582 -3.33 -8.96 -4.12
CA ASN A 582 -4.21 -9.78 -4.95
C ASN A 582 -3.64 -9.99 -6.37
N TYR A 583 -3.05 -8.95 -6.97
CA TYR A 583 -2.33 -9.10 -8.24
C TYR A 583 -1.20 -10.14 -8.13
N THR A 584 -0.41 -10.09 -7.06
CA THR A 584 0.70 -11.04 -6.85
C THR A 584 0.18 -12.48 -6.72
N TYR A 585 -0.93 -12.68 -6.01
CA TYR A 585 -1.57 -13.99 -5.92
C TYR A 585 -2.05 -14.51 -7.28
N ASP A 586 -2.70 -13.65 -8.07
CA ASP A 586 -3.18 -14.04 -9.40
C ASP A 586 -2.03 -14.37 -10.36
N LEU A 587 -0.93 -13.61 -10.32
CA LEU A 587 0.30 -13.89 -11.06
C LEU A 587 0.88 -15.26 -10.67
N VAL A 588 0.94 -15.56 -9.38
CA VAL A 588 1.45 -16.83 -8.85
C VAL A 588 0.56 -18.01 -9.24
N LYS A 589 -0.76 -17.85 -9.22
CA LYS A 589 -1.69 -18.88 -9.71
C LYS A 589 -1.43 -19.20 -11.18
N GLU A 590 -1.31 -18.18 -12.01
CA GLU A 590 -1.06 -18.38 -13.44
C GLU A 590 0.32 -18.99 -13.68
N TYR A 591 1.35 -18.58 -12.91
CA TYR A 591 2.66 -19.22 -12.96
C TYR A 591 2.62 -20.71 -12.57
N ASN A 592 1.89 -21.07 -11.51
CA ASN A 592 1.74 -22.48 -11.13
C ASN A 592 0.99 -23.29 -12.20
N SER A 593 -0.01 -22.69 -12.87
CA SER A 593 -0.69 -23.31 -14.03
C SER A 593 0.28 -23.52 -15.19
N PHE A 594 1.11 -22.53 -15.52
CA PHE A 594 2.19 -22.66 -16.51
C PHE A 594 3.18 -23.76 -16.14
N TYR A 595 3.69 -23.76 -14.91
CA TYR A 595 4.65 -24.76 -14.42
C TYR A 595 4.13 -26.19 -14.51
N GLN A 596 2.83 -26.41 -14.33
CA GLN A 596 2.19 -27.73 -14.44
C GLN A 596 1.93 -28.12 -15.88
N SER A 597 1.72 -27.16 -16.77
CA SER A 597 1.27 -27.40 -18.15
C SER A 597 2.43 -27.56 -19.14
N VAL A 598 3.59 -26.96 -18.86
CA VAL A 598 4.75 -27.01 -19.81
C VAL A 598 6.03 -27.44 -19.10
N SER A 599 6.86 -28.21 -19.80
CA SER A 599 8.20 -28.54 -19.31
C SER A 599 9.12 -27.31 -19.46
N ILE A 600 9.76 -26.85 -18.41
CA ILE A 600 10.68 -25.70 -18.46
C ILE A 600 12.10 -26.21 -18.81
N LEU A 601 12.74 -26.92 -17.89
CA LEU A 601 14.12 -27.42 -18.09
C LEU A 601 14.20 -28.65 -18.96
N GLY A 602 13.14 -29.45 -19.08
CA GLY A 602 13.06 -30.61 -19.96
C GLY A 602 12.60 -30.29 -21.37
N GLU A 603 12.43 -29.02 -21.76
CA GLU A 603 12.15 -28.63 -23.14
C GLU A 603 13.34 -28.98 -24.05
N GLU A 604 13.07 -29.63 -25.19
CA GLU A 604 14.10 -30.05 -26.13
C GLU A 604 14.60 -28.89 -27.01
N ASN A 605 13.70 -27.98 -27.39
CA ASN A 605 14.06 -26.81 -28.15
C ASN A 605 14.79 -25.81 -27.20
N HIS A 606 16.07 -25.56 -27.48
CA HIS A 606 16.93 -24.72 -26.65
C HIS A 606 16.37 -23.30 -26.48
N ASP A 607 15.90 -22.66 -27.55
CA ASP A 607 15.39 -21.29 -27.52
C ASP A 607 14.11 -21.18 -26.67
N LYS A 608 13.21 -22.17 -26.78
CA LYS A 608 12.04 -22.25 -25.90
C LYS A 608 12.41 -22.50 -24.46
N LYS A 609 13.43 -23.33 -24.21
CA LYS A 609 13.95 -23.57 -22.86
C LYS A 609 14.49 -22.27 -22.23
N VAL A 610 15.33 -21.55 -22.96
CA VAL A 610 15.87 -20.23 -22.55
C VAL A 610 14.73 -19.28 -22.24
N PHE A 611 13.77 -19.14 -23.15
CA PHE A 611 12.60 -18.26 -22.96
C PHE A 611 11.80 -18.60 -21.71
N ARG A 612 11.51 -19.89 -21.44
CA ARG A 612 10.76 -20.31 -20.25
C ARG A 612 11.48 -20.05 -18.96
N VAL A 613 12.82 -20.16 -18.95
CA VAL A 613 13.64 -19.79 -17.80
C VAL A 613 13.62 -18.27 -17.60
N GLN A 614 13.77 -17.48 -18.67
CA GLN A 614 13.67 -16.02 -18.61
C GLN A 614 12.28 -15.56 -18.11
N LEU A 615 11.20 -16.20 -18.60
CA LEU A 615 9.85 -15.89 -18.15
C LEU A 615 9.66 -16.21 -16.67
N SER A 616 10.22 -17.34 -16.20
CA SER A 616 10.22 -17.70 -14.78
C SER A 616 10.99 -16.67 -13.94
N ASP A 617 12.18 -16.24 -14.39
CA ASP A 617 12.97 -15.22 -13.69
C ASP A 617 12.21 -13.89 -13.60
N LYS A 618 11.60 -13.44 -14.70
CA LYS A 618 10.83 -12.19 -14.72
C LYS A 618 9.62 -12.26 -13.78
N VAL A 619 8.92 -13.38 -13.71
CA VAL A 619 7.84 -13.59 -12.73
C VAL A 619 8.39 -13.53 -11.30
N GLY A 620 9.53 -14.19 -11.05
CA GLY A 620 10.19 -14.13 -9.75
C GLY A 620 10.57 -12.70 -9.34
N GLN A 621 11.17 -11.93 -10.24
CA GLN A 621 11.50 -10.51 -10.00
C GLN A 621 10.24 -9.69 -9.71
N THR A 622 9.15 -9.92 -10.44
CA THR A 622 7.88 -9.20 -10.24
C THR A 622 7.26 -9.54 -8.88
N ILE A 623 7.28 -10.82 -8.47
CA ILE A 623 6.84 -11.24 -7.12
C ILE A 623 7.67 -10.52 -6.05
N LYS A 624 8.99 -10.51 -6.18
CA LYS A 624 9.88 -9.83 -5.23
C LYS A 624 9.61 -8.34 -5.15
N ASN A 625 9.45 -7.67 -6.30
CA ASN A 625 9.13 -6.24 -6.36
C ASN A 625 7.76 -5.93 -5.74
N ALA A 626 6.75 -6.76 -6.01
CA ALA A 626 5.42 -6.60 -5.42
C ALA A 626 5.44 -6.80 -3.90
N PHE A 627 6.15 -7.83 -3.43
CA PHE A 627 6.24 -8.13 -2.00
C PHE A 627 7.07 -7.08 -1.24
N SER A 628 8.10 -6.49 -1.85
CA SER A 628 8.86 -5.41 -1.21
C SER A 628 7.98 -4.19 -0.91
N MET A 629 7.00 -3.85 -1.77
CA MET A 629 6.02 -2.80 -1.50
C MET A 629 5.08 -3.12 -0.33
N LEU A 630 4.92 -4.40 -0.01
CA LEU A 630 4.16 -4.87 1.16
C LEU A 630 5.05 -5.08 2.40
N GLY A 631 6.35 -4.77 2.31
CA GLY A 631 7.32 -5.03 3.35
C GLY A 631 7.52 -6.53 3.62
N ILE A 632 7.31 -7.40 2.63
CA ILE A 632 7.43 -8.86 2.74
C ILE A 632 8.68 -9.34 2.02
N ASP A 633 9.49 -10.11 2.70
CA ASP A 633 10.66 -10.77 2.12
C ASP A 633 10.30 -12.11 1.47
N VAL A 634 11.09 -12.52 0.49
CA VAL A 634 10.92 -13.80 -0.23
C VAL A 634 12.19 -14.66 -0.11
N PRO A 635 12.06 -15.95 0.28
CA PRO A 635 13.21 -16.82 0.48
C PRO A 635 13.71 -17.42 -0.83
N ASN A 636 15.02 -17.53 -0.98
CA ASN A 636 15.61 -18.21 -2.15
C ASN A 636 15.44 -19.74 -2.12
N ARG A 637 15.25 -20.32 -0.94
CA ARG A 637 15.00 -21.75 -0.68
C ARG A 637 13.89 -21.90 0.34
N MET A 638 13.09 -22.94 0.16
CA MET A 638 11.98 -23.24 1.05
C MET A 638 11.62 -24.73 0.96
#